data_756fb8a08cf172b494b4294663d32c96
#
_entry.id   756fb8a08cf172b494b4294663d32c96
#
_cell.length_a   1.000
_cell.length_b   1.000
_cell.length_c   1.000
_cell.angle_alpha   90.00
_cell.angle_beta   90.00
_cell.angle_gamma   90.00
#
_symmetry.space_group_name_H-M   'P 1'
#
loop_
_entity.id
_entity.type
_entity.pdbx_description
1 polymer ?
#
loop_
_entity_poly.entity_id
_entity_poly.type
_entity_poly.pdbx_seq_one_letter_code
_entity_poly.pdbx_strand_id
1 'polypeptide(L)'
;MLHGADYNPEQWTHMPDILNDDIRLMGLAKCNVMTIGMFSWSKLEPKEGSFDFGWMDEVIDKLYHNGIYTILGTPSGARPAWLAKKYPEVLRVRPERIRNLFGLRHNHCYTSPVYREKVSHINTLLAERYREHPGLLLWHISNEYGGECHCDLCQAAFRLWLRNKYENDLGRLNEAWYTTFWSHIYTDWEEIESPSPIGEFKLQGLLLDWKRFITDQSIDFMNQEIEPFKRLAPDIPITTNFLGGCIINYDKMAEHIDIVSWDSYPQWHGRHPDWRTACHAAFIHDKYRSFKPEQPFLLMESTPSMTNWQEVAKLKRPGMHALSSIQAVAHGSDSVQYFQWRKSRGGSEKFHGAVLDHSGHEHTRVFRDVAELGACLERLDSVIGRIVQAEVALIYDTENKWAVEGADGPRNPKLNYDEEVLHHYEPFWKLGIPTDVVSMDRPLDRYKLVIAPMLYMLKKDTVERLEAFVRSGGTLVLTYWSGIVDENDLCFLGGFPGPLRKLAGVWAEELDSLYVEDHNSIVMNGGQGDGLTETYSVSLMCDLIHAETAEVLAEYGEDFYEGYPALTVNRFGDGEVYYLAARTEQAFMDDFYGELATRCGIECAVRAEWSEGVTAQVRTDGTMDYIFLQNYTDREQLITLKEPVCDLEGAPAGESLLLPAYGFRILTKKRKTLKQQYRSAANPISNEPAENNGTE
;
A
#
# COMPACT_ATOMS: atom_id res chain seq x y z
N MET A 1 8.70 0.08 -20.47
CA MET A 1 8.81 0.06 -18.99
C MET A 1 9.80 1.15 -18.56
N LEU A 2 9.47 1.98 -17.56
CA LEU A 2 10.41 2.99 -17.05
C LEU A 2 11.47 2.33 -16.18
N HIS A 3 12.74 2.68 -16.40
CA HIS A 3 13.86 2.18 -15.63
C HIS A 3 14.86 3.31 -15.38
N GLY A 4 15.14 3.63 -14.12
CA GLY A 4 15.96 4.77 -13.78
C GLY A 4 16.23 4.93 -12.29
N ALA A 5 16.54 6.15 -11.89
CA ALA A 5 16.89 6.46 -10.51
C ALA A 5 16.71 7.94 -10.20
N ASP A 6 16.69 8.26 -8.90
CA ASP A 6 16.95 9.61 -8.44
C ASP A 6 18.37 10.00 -8.76
N TYR A 7 18.48 11.08 -9.50
CA TYR A 7 19.75 11.66 -9.92
C TYR A 7 19.90 13.05 -9.30
N ASN A 8 20.96 13.25 -8.54
CA ASN A 8 21.27 14.49 -7.82
C ASN A 8 22.51 15.19 -8.42
N PRO A 9 22.44 15.68 -9.68
CA PRO A 9 23.59 16.28 -10.38
C PRO A 9 24.10 17.55 -9.70
N GLU A 10 23.26 18.26 -8.93
CA GLU A 10 23.65 19.43 -8.16
C GLU A 10 24.78 19.16 -7.16
N GLN A 11 24.96 17.93 -6.71
CA GLN A 11 26.05 17.51 -5.84
C GLN A 11 27.40 17.46 -6.58
N TRP A 12 27.39 17.39 -7.92
CA TRP A 12 28.54 17.13 -8.78
C TRP A 12 28.90 18.26 -9.74
N THR A 13 28.18 19.40 -9.74
CA THR A 13 28.39 20.53 -10.66
C THR A 13 29.81 21.08 -10.64
N HIS A 14 30.56 20.87 -9.58
CA HIS A 14 31.98 21.23 -9.46
C HIS A 14 32.95 20.21 -10.09
N MET A 15 32.43 19.10 -10.61
CA MET A 15 33.17 17.99 -11.22
C MET A 15 32.50 17.63 -12.57
N PRO A 16 32.66 18.43 -13.62
CA PRO A 16 31.88 18.31 -14.86
C PRO A 16 32.10 16.99 -15.61
N ASP A 17 33.25 16.32 -15.42
CA ASP A 17 33.51 15.01 -16.04
C ASP A 17 32.55 13.92 -15.51
N ILE A 18 32.06 14.08 -14.29
CA ILE A 18 31.10 13.12 -13.68
C ILE A 18 29.77 13.12 -14.46
N LEU A 19 29.23 14.28 -14.86
CA LEU A 19 27.99 14.34 -15.61
C LEU A 19 28.07 13.55 -16.92
N ASN A 20 29.18 13.71 -17.68
CA ASN A 20 29.36 13.00 -18.94
C ASN A 20 29.53 11.49 -18.73
N ASP A 21 30.25 11.09 -17.69
CA ASP A 21 30.43 9.68 -17.34
C ASP A 21 29.12 9.05 -16.84
N ASP A 22 28.34 9.77 -16.02
CA ASP A 22 27.04 9.32 -15.56
C ASP A 22 26.10 9.00 -16.74
N ILE A 23 26.00 9.89 -17.73
CA ILE A 23 25.14 9.68 -18.91
C ILE A 23 25.59 8.43 -19.70
N ARG A 24 26.89 8.25 -19.91
CA ARG A 24 27.44 7.05 -20.52
C ARG A 24 27.05 5.77 -19.75
N LEU A 25 27.19 5.81 -18.43
CA LEU A 25 26.87 4.71 -17.54
C LEU A 25 25.36 4.43 -17.47
N MET A 26 24.50 5.48 -17.50
CA MET A 26 23.05 5.33 -17.58
C MET A 26 22.63 4.54 -18.83
N GLY A 27 23.26 4.85 -19.99
CA GLY A 27 23.05 4.07 -21.22
C GLY A 27 23.47 2.61 -21.11
N LEU A 28 24.61 2.32 -20.43
CA LEU A 28 25.05 0.94 -20.17
C LEU A 28 24.12 0.20 -19.20
N ALA A 29 23.57 0.89 -18.21
CA ALA A 29 22.59 0.35 -17.26
C ALA A 29 21.19 0.21 -17.86
N LYS A 30 20.96 0.62 -19.12
CA LYS A 30 19.65 0.61 -19.78
C LYS A 30 18.61 1.50 -19.08
N CYS A 31 19.05 2.60 -18.47
CA CYS A 31 18.14 3.60 -17.92
C CYS A 31 17.56 4.45 -19.05
N ASN A 32 16.25 4.70 -18.98
CA ASN A 32 15.50 5.54 -19.93
C ASN A 32 14.80 6.73 -19.27
N VAL A 33 14.90 6.86 -17.94
CA VAL A 33 14.33 7.96 -17.18
C VAL A 33 15.20 8.29 -15.96
N MET A 34 15.27 9.57 -15.56
CA MET A 34 15.88 10.01 -14.29
C MET A 34 14.96 11.00 -13.59
N THR A 35 14.82 10.84 -12.28
CA THR A 35 14.16 11.82 -11.41
C THR A 35 15.20 12.82 -10.91
N ILE A 36 14.99 14.12 -11.14
CA ILE A 36 15.93 15.18 -10.75
C ILE A 36 15.19 16.32 -10.05
N GLY A 37 15.88 17.08 -9.22
CA GLY A 37 15.42 18.35 -8.70
C GLY A 37 14.77 18.35 -7.33
N MET A 38 14.37 17.20 -6.76
CA MET A 38 13.57 17.12 -5.52
C MET A 38 14.16 17.85 -4.31
N PHE A 39 15.47 17.93 -4.18
CA PHE A 39 16.14 18.56 -3.03
C PHE A 39 17.07 19.72 -3.43
N SER A 40 16.91 20.24 -4.64
CA SER A 40 17.84 21.21 -5.22
C SER A 40 17.51 22.67 -4.98
N TRP A 41 16.54 23.03 -4.12
CA TRP A 41 16.11 24.42 -3.91
C TRP A 41 17.25 25.40 -3.63
N SER A 42 18.15 25.04 -2.70
CA SER A 42 19.29 25.91 -2.37
C SER A 42 20.28 26.11 -3.52
N LYS A 43 20.29 25.21 -4.51
CA LYS A 43 21.10 25.35 -5.73
C LYS A 43 20.36 26.15 -6.80
N LEU A 44 19.04 26.00 -6.89
CA LEU A 44 18.19 26.78 -7.79
C LEU A 44 18.00 28.23 -7.31
N GLU A 45 17.94 28.46 -5.99
CA GLU A 45 17.78 29.77 -5.37
C GLU A 45 18.77 29.94 -4.21
N PRO A 46 20.05 30.15 -4.49
CA PRO A 46 21.10 30.27 -3.47
C PRO A 46 20.93 31.49 -2.54
N LYS A 47 20.22 32.50 -2.98
CA LYS A 47 19.78 33.66 -2.21
C LYS A 47 18.36 34.01 -2.64
N GLU A 48 17.58 34.55 -1.72
CA GLU A 48 16.21 34.94 -1.99
C GLU A 48 16.11 35.84 -3.25
N GLY A 49 15.30 35.38 -4.22
CA GLY A 49 15.07 36.08 -5.49
C GLY A 49 16.21 35.97 -6.50
N SER A 50 17.26 35.21 -6.22
CA SER A 50 18.37 34.99 -7.15
C SER A 50 18.37 33.54 -7.63
N PHE A 51 17.92 33.34 -8.86
CA PHE A 51 17.72 31.99 -9.42
C PHE A 51 18.83 31.60 -10.40
N ASP A 52 19.25 30.32 -10.36
CA ASP A 52 20.21 29.72 -11.29
C ASP A 52 19.67 28.34 -11.76
N PHE A 53 19.10 28.33 -12.95
CA PHE A 53 18.60 27.13 -13.63
C PHE A 53 19.59 26.56 -14.65
N GLY A 54 20.70 27.26 -14.96
CA GLY A 54 21.58 26.89 -16.05
C GLY A 54 22.17 25.50 -15.96
N TRP A 55 22.50 25.05 -14.77
CA TRP A 55 23.00 23.69 -14.55
C TRP A 55 21.91 22.62 -14.78
N MET A 56 20.66 22.92 -14.44
CA MET A 56 19.52 22.00 -14.63
C MET A 56 19.15 21.90 -16.12
N ASP A 57 19.17 23.02 -16.85
CA ASP A 57 19.00 23.04 -18.31
C ASP A 57 19.99 22.11 -18.99
N GLU A 58 21.29 22.25 -18.67
CA GLU A 58 22.36 21.43 -19.23
C GLU A 58 22.12 19.93 -18.97
N VAL A 59 21.70 19.57 -17.76
CA VAL A 59 21.44 18.18 -17.37
C VAL A 59 20.26 17.61 -18.17
N ILE A 60 19.12 18.32 -18.19
CA ILE A 60 17.90 17.85 -18.86
C ILE A 60 18.15 17.69 -20.37
N ASP A 61 18.79 18.68 -20.99
CA ASP A 61 19.18 18.63 -22.41
C ASP A 61 20.08 17.44 -22.71
N LYS A 62 21.11 17.20 -21.91
CA LYS A 62 22.04 16.08 -22.09
C LYS A 62 21.33 14.72 -21.91
N LEU A 63 20.47 14.58 -20.90
CA LEU A 63 19.68 13.38 -20.72
C LEU A 63 18.82 13.09 -21.96
N TYR A 64 18.06 14.08 -22.41
CA TYR A 64 17.18 13.94 -23.57
C TYR A 64 17.93 13.59 -24.86
N HIS A 65 19.05 14.24 -25.14
CA HIS A 65 19.88 13.95 -26.32
C HIS A 65 20.48 12.52 -26.32
N ASN A 66 20.51 11.86 -25.14
CA ASN A 66 20.93 10.47 -24.97
C ASN A 66 19.76 9.49 -24.80
N GLY A 67 18.52 9.90 -25.09
CA GLY A 67 17.34 9.05 -25.05
C GLY A 67 16.82 8.77 -23.64
N ILE A 68 17.21 9.61 -22.65
CA ILE A 68 16.79 9.50 -21.25
C ILE A 68 15.83 10.63 -20.94
N TYR A 69 14.62 10.27 -20.52
CA TYR A 69 13.59 11.24 -20.12
C TYR A 69 13.81 11.72 -18.70
N THR A 70 13.16 12.81 -18.36
CA THR A 70 13.21 13.43 -17.04
C THR A 70 11.86 13.37 -16.35
N ILE A 71 11.86 12.89 -15.11
CA ILE A 71 10.83 13.16 -14.11
C ILE A 71 11.35 14.37 -13.31
N LEU A 72 10.66 15.51 -13.38
CA LEU A 72 11.15 16.73 -12.73
C LEU A 72 10.49 16.93 -11.39
N GLY A 73 11.29 16.83 -10.33
CA GLY A 73 10.86 17.03 -8.95
C GLY A 73 10.79 18.52 -8.56
N THR A 74 9.76 18.87 -7.77
CA THR A 74 9.71 20.18 -7.13
C THR A 74 10.49 20.17 -5.81
N PRO A 75 11.22 21.22 -5.45
CA PRO A 75 12.23 21.15 -4.40
C PRO A 75 11.70 21.44 -2.99
N SER A 76 10.38 21.49 -2.79
CA SER A 76 9.75 21.92 -1.54
C SER A 76 10.01 20.97 -0.36
N GLY A 77 10.38 19.71 -0.59
CA GLY A 77 10.72 18.78 0.47
C GLY A 77 11.91 19.21 1.34
N ALA A 78 12.82 20.04 0.81
CA ALA A 78 14.00 20.56 1.52
C ALA A 78 14.23 22.04 1.23
N ARG A 79 14.01 22.89 2.23
CA ARG A 79 14.13 24.35 2.14
C ARG A 79 15.56 24.84 2.28
N PRO A 80 15.90 25.98 1.65
CA PRO A 80 17.19 26.65 1.82
C PRO A 80 17.40 27.19 3.23
N ALA A 81 18.67 27.30 3.64
CA ALA A 81 19.02 27.83 4.96
C ALA A 81 18.63 29.31 5.11
N TRP A 82 18.72 30.12 4.05
CA TRP A 82 18.35 31.53 4.06
C TRP A 82 16.86 31.71 4.39
N LEU A 83 15.98 30.80 3.88
CA LEU A 83 14.55 30.86 4.11
C LEU A 83 14.22 30.64 5.61
N ALA A 84 14.79 29.61 6.22
CA ALA A 84 14.60 29.34 7.63
C ALA A 84 15.23 30.40 8.54
N LYS A 85 16.33 31.04 8.12
CA LYS A 85 16.98 32.08 8.89
C LYS A 85 16.20 33.41 8.84
N LYS A 86 15.68 33.76 7.68
CA LYS A 86 14.94 35.01 7.47
C LYS A 86 13.51 34.93 7.99
N TYR A 87 12.89 33.76 7.88
CA TYR A 87 11.50 33.46 8.22
C TYR A 87 11.40 32.24 9.14
N PRO A 88 11.86 32.33 10.41
CA PRO A 88 11.91 31.17 11.29
C PRO A 88 10.54 30.54 11.57
N GLU A 89 9.44 31.28 11.35
CA GLU A 89 8.07 30.77 11.45
C GLU A 89 7.72 29.68 10.44
N VAL A 90 8.52 29.50 9.37
CA VAL A 90 8.35 28.41 8.42
C VAL A 90 8.72 27.05 9.01
N LEU A 91 9.51 27.03 10.10
CA LEU A 91 9.94 25.80 10.73
C LEU A 91 8.83 25.18 11.58
N ARG A 92 8.72 23.85 11.54
CA ARG A 92 7.73 23.09 12.32
C ARG A 92 7.88 23.31 13.82
N VAL A 93 6.76 23.26 14.50
CA VAL A 93 6.64 23.22 15.96
C VAL A 93 6.18 21.82 16.36
N ARG A 94 6.87 21.21 17.32
CA ARG A 94 6.57 19.89 17.85
C ARG A 94 5.29 19.89 18.71
N PRO A 95 4.73 18.70 19.05
CA PRO A 95 3.57 18.61 19.94
C PRO A 95 3.78 19.30 21.31
N GLU A 96 5.02 19.35 21.81
CA GLU A 96 5.39 20.04 23.05
C GLU A 96 5.51 21.56 22.89
N ARG A 97 5.08 22.12 21.73
CA ARG A 97 5.14 23.56 21.41
C ARG A 97 6.55 24.11 21.28
N ILE A 98 7.52 23.25 20.95
CA ILE A 98 8.91 23.62 20.73
C ILE A 98 9.17 23.75 19.22
N ARG A 99 9.60 24.93 18.75
CA ARG A 99 9.99 25.14 17.35
C ARG A 99 11.29 24.40 17.05
N ASN A 100 11.30 23.65 15.94
CA ASN A 100 12.50 23.00 15.44
C ASN A 100 13.54 24.03 14.99
N LEU A 101 14.81 23.64 15.01
CA LEU A 101 15.89 24.38 14.38
C LEU A 101 16.01 24.02 12.89
N PHE A 102 16.75 24.83 12.13
CA PHE A 102 17.08 24.49 10.74
C PHE A 102 17.83 23.15 10.66
N GLY A 103 17.45 22.33 9.71
CA GLY A 103 18.03 21.02 9.44
C GLY A 103 16.95 20.03 9.00
N LEU A 104 17.38 18.87 8.53
CA LEU A 104 16.54 17.79 7.98
C LEU A 104 15.66 18.24 6.80
N ARG A 105 15.08 17.29 6.09
CA ARG A 105 13.99 17.50 5.14
C ARG A 105 12.63 17.52 5.87
N HIS A 106 11.54 17.96 5.23
CA HIS A 106 10.16 18.03 5.77
C HIS A 106 10.01 18.77 7.11
N ASN A 107 10.89 19.68 7.43
CA ASN A 107 10.82 20.50 8.63
C ASN A 107 10.27 21.90 8.33
N HIS A 108 9.12 21.96 7.66
CA HIS A 108 8.42 23.19 7.28
C HIS A 108 6.92 23.05 7.54
N CYS A 109 6.29 24.14 7.92
CA CYS A 109 4.87 24.23 8.22
C CYS A 109 4.05 24.42 6.95
N TYR A 110 3.15 23.49 6.65
CA TYR A 110 2.25 23.56 5.49
C TYR A 110 1.23 24.70 5.58
N THR A 111 1.01 25.25 6.77
CA THR A 111 0.10 26.39 6.99
C THR A 111 0.81 27.75 6.85
N SER A 112 2.14 27.79 6.81
CA SER A 112 2.91 29.04 6.72
C SER A 112 2.65 29.79 5.40
N PRO A 113 2.08 31.02 5.41
CA PRO A 113 1.84 31.77 4.20
C PRO A 113 3.13 32.09 3.45
N VAL A 114 4.22 32.39 4.17
CA VAL A 114 5.52 32.67 3.58
C VAL A 114 6.07 31.44 2.86
N TYR A 115 5.99 30.27 3.48
CA TYR A 115 6.45 29.04 2.84
C TYR A 115 5.66 28.74 1.57
N ARG A 116 4.33 28.85 1.64
CA ARG A 116 3.41 28.66 0.50
C ARG A 116 3.72 29.63 -0.65
N GLU A 117 3.95 30.91 -0.34
CA GLU A 117 4.32 31.93 -1.35
C GLU A 117 5.62 31.55 -2.08
N LYS A 118 6.67 31.18 -1.32
CA LYS A 118 7.97 30.83 -1.90
C LYS A 118 7.91 29.55 -2.74
N VAL A 119 7.17 28.53 -2.28
CA VAL A 119 6.95 27.29 -3.02
C VAL A 119 6.17 27.56 -4.31
N SER A 120 5.06 28.29 -4.24
CA SER A 120 4.29 28.64 -5.44
C SER A 120 5.13 29.41 -6.46
N HIS A 121 6.01 30.30 -5.99
CA HIS A 121 6.88 31.09 -6.88
C HIS A 121 7.89 30.18 -7.61
N ILE A 122 8.65 29.33 -6.89
CA ILE A 122 9.64 28.46 -7.55
C ILE A 122 8.97 27.43 -8.46
N ASN A 123 7.82 26.88 -8.08
CA ASN A 123 7.05 25.94 -8.91
C ASN A 123 6.54 26.59 -10.19
N THR A 124 6.11 27.87 -10.12
CA THR A 124 5.75 28.64 -11.31
C THR A 124 6.92 28.80 -12.27
N LEU A 125 8.10 29.16 -11.74
CA LEU A 125 9.32 29.30 -12.57
C LEU A 125 9.74 27.97 -13.21
N LEU A 126 9.63 26.85 -12.50
CA LEU A 126 9.89 25.51 -13.04
C LEU A 126 8.90 25.16 -14.16
N ALA A 127 7.60 25.38 -13.93
CA ALA A 127 6.56 25.12 -14.91
C ALA A 127 6.74 25.97 -16.18
N GLU A 128 6.96 27.29 -16.04
CA GLU A 128 7.18 28.19 -17.17
C GLU A 128 8.41 27.79 -18.01
N ARG A 129 9.47 27.32 -17.35
CA ARG A 129 10.74 27.01 -18.00
C ARG A 129 10.72 25.69 -18.74
N TYR A 130 10.15 24.64 -18.12
CA TYR A 130 10.32 23.25 -18.61
C TYR A 130 9.09 22.63 -19.28
N ARG A 131 7.91 23.26 -19.23
CA ARG A 131 6.66 22.72 -19.79
C ARG A 131 6.72 22.31 -21.27
N GLU A 132 7.58 22.96 -22.05
CA GLU A 132 7.74 22.68 -23.50
C GLU A 132 8.95 21.82 -23.80
N HIS A 133 9.69 21.36 -22.78
CA HIS A 133 10.88 20.56 -22.97
C HIS A 133 10.49 19.13 -23.38
N PRO A 134 10.93 18.63 -24.56
CA PRO A 134 10.48 17.34 -25.10
C PRO A 134 10.94 16.13 -24.28
N GLY A 135 11.95 16.29 -23.42
CA GLY A 135 12.44 15.27 -22.51
C GLY A 135 11.70 15.20 -21.18
N LEU A 136 10.78 16.13 -20.87
CA LEU A 136 10.00 16.10 -19.65
C LEU A 136 8.86 15.09 -19.78
N LEU A 137 8.87 14.07 -18.91
CA LEU A 137 7.88 12.99 -18.93
C LEU A 137 6.72 13.26 -17.97
N LEU A 138 7.02 13.66 -16.74
CA LEU A 138 6.02 13.99 -15.72
C LEU A 138 6.61 14.88 -14.62
N TRP A 139 5.73 15.50 -13.85
CA TRP A 139 6.07 16.27 -12.67
C TRP A 139 6.01 15.39 -11.42
N HIS A 140 7.03 15.48 -10.58
CA HIS A 140 7.06 14.87 -9.25
C HIS A 140 6.96 15.97 -8.19
N ILE A 141 5.79 16.08 -7.55
CA ILE A 141 5.52 17.17 -6.60
C ILE A 141 6.08 16.82 -5.23
N SER A 142 6.99 17.66 -4.74
CA SER A 142 7.67 17.47 -3.45
C SER A 142 8.34 16.08 -3.33
N ASN A 143 8.30 15.49 -2.15
CA ASN A 143 8.78 14.13 -1.88
C ASN A 143 8.17 13.65 -0.57
N GLU A 144 7.57 12.46 -0.52
CA GLU A 144 7.16 11.76 0.70
C GLU A 144 6.44 12.68 1.71
N TYR A 145 5.32 13.30 1.33
CA TYR A 145 4.56 14.16 2.24
C TYR A 145 4.31 13.48 3.57
N GLY A 146 4.58 14.19 4.69
CA GLY A 146 4.41 13.62 6.01
C GLY A 146 4.67 14.57 7.15
N GLY A 147 4.44 14.07 8.37
CA GLY A 147 4.65 14.78 9.62
C GLY A 147 3.63 15.87 9.89
N GLU A 148 3.75 16.51 11.03
CA GLU A 148 2.78 17.46 11.59
C GLU A 148 3.46 18.73 12.12
N CYS A 149 2.69 19.79 12.34
CA CYS A 149 3.16 21.05 12.92
C CYS A 149 2.10 21.60 13.87
N HIS A 150 2.52 21.96 15.08
CA HIS A 150 1.66 22.45 16.18
C HIS A 150 1.86 23.95 16.48
N CYS A 151 2.27 24.75 15.49
CA CYS A 151 2.42 26.21 15.64
C CYS A 151 1.07 26.92 15.71
N ASP A 152 1.08 28.20 16.11
CA ASP A 152 -0.15 28.99 16.27
C ASP A 152 -0.98 29.06 14.97
N LEU A 153 -0.33 29.08 13.79
CA LEU A 153 -1.05 29.03 12.51
C LEU A 153 -1.79 27.70 12.32
N CYS A 154 -1.17 26.58 12.69
CA CYS A 154 -1.81 25.26 12.63
C CYS A 154 -2.91 25.13 13.69
N GLN A 155 -2.73 25.69 14.90
CA GLN A 155 -3.78 25.74 15.92
C GLN A 155 -5.01 26.49 15.41
N ALA A 156 -4.81 27.67 14.85
CA ALA A 156 -5.91 28.46 14.28
C ALA A 156 -6.59 27.77 13.11
N ALA A 157 -5.81 27.16 12.19
CA ALA A 157 -6.34 26.39 11.07
C ALA A 157 -7.14 25.15 11.52
N PHE A 158 -6.67 24.45 12.56
CA PHE A 158 -7.38 23.29 13.14
C PHE A 158 -8.71 23.70 13.75
N ARG A 159 -8.75 24.79 14.54
CA ARG A 159 -10.01 25.30 15.08
C ARG A 159 -11.00 25.72 13.98
N LEU A 160 -10.50 26.34 12.90
CA LEU A 160 -11.35 26.67 11.74
C LEU A 160 -11.88 25.41 11.06
N TRP A 161 -11.03 24.38 10.88
CA TRP A 161 -11.42 23.10 10.33
C TRP A 161 -12.51 22.41 11.19
N LEU A 162 -12.34 22.42 12.51
CA LEU A 162 -13.34 21.90 13.45
C LEU A 162 -14.67 22.67 13.39
N ARG A 163 -14.61 24.00 13.33
CA ARG A 163 -15.82 24.82 13.15
C ARG A 163 -16.59 24.45 11.88
N ASN A 164 -15.88 24.19 10.81
CA ASN A 164 -16.50 23.76 9.54
C ASN A 164 -17.09 22.34 9.68
N LYS A 165 -16.35 21.40 10.23
CA LYS A 165 -16.79 20.01 10.42
C LYS A 165 -18.05 19.91 11.29
N TYR A 166 -18.09 20.67 12.38
CA TYR A 166 -19.18 20.63 13.36
C TYR A 166 -20.20 21.77 13.15
N GLU A 167 -20.26 22.38 11.97
CA GLU A 167 -21.23 23.43 11.61
C GLU A 167 -21.24 24.62 12.61
N ASN A 168 -20.08 24.96 13.17
CA ASN A 168 -19.87 25.97 14.21
C ASN A 168 -20.69 25.73 15.48
N ASP A 169 -21.04 24.48 15.78
CA ASP A 169 -21.75 24.04 16.97
C ASP A 169 -20.78 23.29 17.90
N LEU A 170 -20.35 23.97 18.96
CA LEU A 170 -19.43 23.41 19.97
C LEU A 170 -20.07 22.29 20.79
N GLY A 171 -21.41 22.29 20.91
CA GLY A 171 -22.18 21.22 21.55
C GLY A 171 -22.03 19.90 20.78
N ARG A 172 -22.16 19.93 19.46
CA ARG A 172 -21.93 18.76 18.58
C ARG A 172 -20.50 18.22 18.69
N LEU A 173 -19.49 19.09 18.76
CA LEU A 173 -18.11 18.66 18.99
C LEU A 173 -17.97 17.97 20.35
N ASN A 174 -18.51 18.57 21.42
CA ASN A 174 -18.44 17.99 22.76
C ASN A 174 -19.14 16.63 22.84
N GLU A 175 -20.26 16.46 22.16
CA GLU A 175 -20.95 15.17 22.05
C GLU A 175 -20.10 14.15 21.26
N ALA A 176 -19.60 14.53 20.09
CA ALA A 176 -18.77 13.67 19.22
C ALA A 176 -17.46 13.23 19.86
N TRP A 177 -16.84 14.08 20.66
CA TRP A 177 -15.60 13.75 21.36
C TRP A 177 -15.83 13.17 22.77
N TYR A 178 -17.09 13.09 23.23
CA TYR A 178 -17.47 12.62 24.56
C TYR A 178 -16.74 13.35 25.70
N THR A 179 -16.62 14.66 25.58
CA THR A 179 -15.82 15.53 26.48
C THR A 179 -16.31 15.61 27.91
N THR A 180 -17.52 15.10 28.21
CA THR A 180 -18.01 14.92 29.57
C THR A 180 -17.15 13.98 30.41
N PHE A 181 -16.44 13.06 29.75
CA PHE A 181 -15.48 12.19 30.42
C PHE A 181 -14.30 13.02 30.96
N TRP A 182 -14.01 12.90 32.23
CA TRP A 182 -13.03 13.70 32.99
C TRP A 182 -13.25 15.23 32.95
N SER A 183 -14.47 15.69 32.66
CA SER A 183 -14.81 17.13 32.69
C SER A 183 -14.07 17.98 31.63
N HIS A 184 -13.87 17.45 30.43
CA HIS A 184 -13.15 18.14 29.36
C HIS A 184 -14.08 18.95 28.43
N ILE A 185 -15.29 19.35 28.89
CA ILE A 185 -16.25 20.11 28.08
C ILE A 185 -15.64 21.45 27.64
N TYR A 186 -15.54 21.66 26.34
CA TYR A 186 -15.13 22.94 25.77
C TYR A 186 -16.31 23.94 25.78
N THR A 187 -16.05 25.18 26.16
CA THR A 187 -17.03 26.29 26.22
C THR A 187 -16.69 27.38 25.21
N ASP A 188 -15.47 27.38 24.70
CA ASP A 188 -15.00 28.28 23.66
C ASP A 188 -14.08 27.48 22.67
N TRP A 189 -14.13 27.81 21.40
CA TRP A 189 -13.25 27.22 20.39
C TRP A 189 -11.75 27.47 20.67
N GLU A 190 -11.41 28.58 21.30
CA GLU A 190 -10.03 28.94 21.64
C GLU A 190 -9.44 28.07 22.76
N GLU A 191 -10.28 27.33 23.49
CA GLU A 191 -9.84 26.36 24.50
C GLU A 191 -9.30 25.06 23.88
N ILE A 192 -9.61 24.83 22.58
CA ILE A 192 -9.19 23.62 21.88
C ILE A 192 -7.76 23.78 21.38
N GLU A 193 -6.89 22.86 21.78
CA GLU A 193 -5.52 22.71 21.30
C GLU A 193 -5.31 21.38 20.58
N SER A 194 -4.34 21.33 19.67
CA SER A 194 -3.91 20.07 19.07
C SER A 194 -3.34 19.11 20.10
N PRO A 195 -3.38 17.79 19.88
CA PRO A 195 -2.86 16.79 20.81
C PRO A 195 -1.43 17.07 21.25
N SER A 196 -1.10 16.75 22.51
CA SER A 196 0.24 16.97 23.05
C SER A 196 0.55 15.97 24.17
N PRO A 197 1.76 15.37 24.22
CA PRO A 197 2.16 14.49 25.31
C PRO A 197 2.29 15.18 26.66
N ILE A 198 2.32 16.53 26.68
CA ILE A 198 2.32 17.36 27.89
C ILE A 198 0.94 17.97 28.19
N GLY A 199 -0.08 17.61 27.42
CA GLY A 199 -1.47 18.06 27.54
C GLY A 199 -2.42 16.90 27.26
N GLU A 200 -3.42 17.13 26.40
CA GLU A 200 -4.37 16.08 26.01
C GLU A 200 -3.81 15.17 24.94
N PHE A 201 -3.80 13.87 25.19
CA PHE A 201 -3.33 12.83 24.26
C PHE A 201 -4.12 11.51 24.36
N LYS A 202 -5.25 11.52 25.07
CA LYS A 202 -6.12 10.35 25.29
C LYS A 202 -7.56 10.55 24.81
N LEU A 203 -7.92 11.76 24.40
CA LEU A 203 -9.24 12.04 23.86
C LEU A 203 -9.30 11.58 22.39
N GLN A 204 -9.88 10.41 22.16
CA GLN A 204 -9.86 9.71 20.84
C GLN A 204 -10.41 10.58 19.72
N GLY A 205 -11.56 11.24 19.93
CA GLY A 205 -12.15 12.15 18.92
C GLY A 205 -11.21 13.28 18.51
N LEU A 206 -10.46 13.88 19.47
CA LEU A 206 -9.43 14.88 19.19
C LEU A 206 -8.28 14.27 18.37
N LEU A 207 -7.80 13.08 18.73
CA LEU A 207 -6.70 12.41 18.02
C LEU A 207 -7.06 12.09 16.58
N LEU A 208 -8.26 11.58 16.34
CA LEU A 208 -8.75 11.28 14.99
C LEU A 208 -8.92 12.56 14.16
N ASP A 209 -9.55 13.58 14.73
CA ASP A 209 -9.79 14.83 14.02
C ASP A 209 -8.49 15.60 13.73
N TRP A 210 -7.50 15.49 14.61
CA TRP A 210 -6.17 16.02 14.32
C TRP A 210 -5.52 15.31 13.11
N LYS A 211 -5.55 13.99 13.03
CA LYS A 211 -5.00 13.22 11.90
C LYS A 211 -5.76 13.50 10.59
N ARG A 212 -7.09 13.65 10.66
CA ARG A 212 -7.93 14.08 9.53
C ARG A 212 -7.55 15.48 9.06
N PHE A 213 -7.41 16.43 9.99
CA PHE A 213 -6.96 17.79 9.70
C PHE A 213 -5.57 17.81 9.05
N ILE A 214 -4.60 17.04 9.57
CA ILE A 214 -3.26 16.95 8.98
C ILE A 214 -3.32 16.39 7.55
N THR A 215 -4.18 15.41 7.29
CA THR A 215 -4.41 14.90 5.94
C THR A 215 -4.95 15.99 5.01
N ASP A 216 -6.03 16.66 5.40
CA ASP A 216 -6.67 17.71 4.59
C ASP A 216 -5.73 18.90 4.38
N GLN A 217 -4.97 19.29 5.42
CA GLN A 217 -3.96 20.36 5.35
C GLN A 217 -2.80 20.02 4.40
N SER A 218 -2.38 18.74 4.39
CA SER A 218 -1.33 18.29 3.48
C SER A 218 -1.82 18.25 2.03
N ILE A 219 -3.06 17.83 1.80
CA ILE A 219 -3.71 17.83 0.49
C ILE A 219 -3.89 19.27 -0.01
N ASP A 220 -4.33 20.19 0.84
CA ASP A 220 -4.48 21.61 0.50
C ASP A 220 -3.14 22.24 0.10
N PHE A 221 -2.08 21.94 0.85
CA PHE A 221 -0.73 22.39 0.50
C PHE A 221 -0.25 21.78 -0.83
N MET A 222 -0.42 20.46 -1.03
CA MET A 222 -0.07 19.78 -2.28
C MET A 222 -0.84 20.34 -3.48
N ASN A 223 -2.13 20.61 -3.33
CA ASN A 223 -2.94 21.23 -4.39
C ASN A 223 -2.43 22.62 -4.78
N GLN A 224 -1.96 23.40 -3.81
CA GLN A 224 -1.32 24.68 -4.09
C GLN A 224 0.02 24.49 -4.82
N GLU A 225 0.80 23.46 -4.51
CA GLU A 225 2.03 23.14 -5.24
C GLU A 225 1.75 22.70 -6.68
N ILE A 226 0.64 22.00 -6.90
CA ILE A 226 0.20 21.47 -8.20
C ILE A 226 -0.37 22.56 -9.11
N GLU A 227 -0.97 23.63 -8.55
CA GLU A 227 -1.68 24.66 -9.32
C GLU A 227 -0.88 25.24 -10.49
N PRO A 228 0.40 25.67 -10.33
CA PRO A 228 1.18 26.22 -11.43
C PRO A 228 1.33 25.24 -12.61
N PHE A 229 1.47 23.96 -12.33
CA PHE A 229 1.65 22.91 -13.35
C PHE A 229 0.33 22.65 -14.08
N LYS A 230 -0.79 22.47 -13.38
CA LYS A 230 -2.10 22.30 -13.99
C LYS A 230 -2.50 23.50 -14.86
N ARG A 231 -2.13 24.71 -14.46
CA ARG A 231 -2.42 25.93 -15.22
C ARG A 231 -1.53 26.12 -16.45
N LEU A 232 -0.24 25.79 -16.36
CA LEU A 232 0.77 26.09 -17.39
C LEU A 232 1.12 24.90 -18.28
N ALA A 233 0.96 23.66 -17.77
CA ALA A 233 1.34 22.41 -18.42
C ALA A 233 0.31 21.30 -18.16
N PRO A 234 -0.98 21.49 -18.48
CA PRO A 234 -2.08 20.57 -18.10
C PRO A 234 -1.96 19.16 -18.70
N ASP A 235 -1.19 19.04 -19.79
CA ASP A 235 -1.03 17.75 -20.50
C ASP A 235 0.09 16.89 -19.94
N ILE A 236 0.91 17.40 -19.01
CA ILE A 236 2.00 16.64 -18.39
C ILE A 236 1.51 16.09 -17.07
N PRO A 237 1.50 14.75 -16.89
CA PRO A 237 0.96 14.13 -15.69
C PRO A 237 1.77 14.45 -14.44
N ILE A 238 1.09 14.36 -13.30
CA ILE A 238 1.60 14.71 -11.97
C ILE A 238 1.60 13.48 -11.08
N THR A 239 2.70 13.28 -10.35
CA THR A 239 2.83 12.29 -9.29
C THR A 239 3.45 12.88 -8.03
N THR A 240 3.37 12.17 -6.94
CA THR A 240 4.21 12.29 -5.74
C THR A 240 4.41 10.91 -5.14
N ASN A 241 5.58 10.63 -4.58
CA ASN A 241 5.87 9.34 -3.98
C ASN A 241 5.28 9.24 -2.56
N PHE A 242 4.65 8.10 -2.27
CA PHE A 242 4.15 7.76 -0.95
C PHE A 242 5.14 6.87 -0.20
N LEU A 243 5.15 6.99 1.13
CA LEU A 243 5.96 6.14 2.00
C LEU A 243 5.10 5.38 3.01
N GLY A 244 5.63 4.30 3.58
CA GLY A 244 4.94 3.55 4.63
C GLY A 244 4.92 4.30 5.98
N GLY A 245 3.91 4.04 6.82
CA GLY A 245 3.87 4.49 8.22
C GLY A 245 3.61 5.97 8.45
N CYS A 246 2.93 6.66 7.54
CA CYS A 246 2.63 8.09 7.65
C CYS A 246 1.33 8.37 8.41
N ILE A 247 1.25 9.57 9.05
CA ILE A 247 0.04 10.11 9.67
C ILE A 247 -1.03 10.54 8.65
N ILE A 248 -0.67 10.65 7.36
CA ILE A 248 -1.55 11.10 6.29
C ILE A 248 -2.34 9.93 5.71
N ASN A 249 -3.61 10.15 5.41
CA ASN A 249 -4.40 9.21 4.62
C ASN A 249 -4.07 9.37 3.13
N TYR A 250 -3.18 8.53 2.63
CA TYR A 250 -2.73 8.57 1.24
C TYR A 250 -3.80 8.14 0.23
N ASP A 251 -4.80 7.36 0.62
CA ASP A 251 -5.92 7.02 -0.26
C ASP A 251 -6.66 8.30 -0.68
N LYS A 252 -6.96 9.19 0.29
CA LYS A 252 -7.52 10.52 0.00
C LYS A 252 -6.57 11.40 -0.82
N MET A 253 -5.27 11.38 -0.49
CA MET A 253 -4.28 12.20 -1.21
C MET A 253 -4.12 11.76 -2.68
N ALA A 254 -4.22 10.47 -2.96
CA ALA A 254 -4.10 9.90 -4.30
C ALA A 254 -5.17 10.42 -5.28
N GLU A 255 -6.32 10.89 -4.80
CA GLU A 255 -7.38 11.46 -5.65
C GLU A 255 -6.95 12.76 -6.33
N HIS A 256 -5.91 13.44 -5.81
CA HIS A 256 -5.44 14.75 -6.27
C HIS A 256 -4.24 14.70 -7.23
N ILE A 257 -3.67 13.53 -7.48
CA ILE A 257 -2.56 13.31 -8.43
C ILE A 257 -3.01 12.44 -9.60
N ASP A 258 -2.28 12.47 -10.71
CA ASP A 258 -2.67 11.72 -11.91
C ASP A 258 -2.22 10.26 -11.83
N ILE A 259 -1.00 10.00 -11.35
CA ILE A 259 -0.40 8.67 -11.25
C ILE A 259 0.04 8.43 -9.81
N VAL A 260 -0.36 7.28 -9.24
CA VAL A 260 0.12 6.84 -7.92
C VAL A 260 1.57 6.39 -8.03
N SER A 261 2.41 6.82 -7.10
CA SER A 261 3.77 6.29 -6.96
C SER A 261 4.13 6.08 -5.48
N TRP A 262 5.06 5.18 -5.21
CA TRP A 262 5.49 4.90 -3.85
C TRP A 262 6.91 4.33 -3.77
N ASP A 263 7.46 4.29 -2.56
CA ASP A 263 8.85 3.92 -2.26
C ASP A 263 8.90 2.61 -1.49
N SER A 264 9.65 1.65 -2.03
CA SER A 264 9.69 0.28 -1.49
C SER A 264 11.08 -0.13 -1.05
N TYR A 265 11.25 -0.30 0.25
CA TYR A 265 12.52 -0.69 0.88
C TYR A 265 12.39 -1.92 1.78
N PRO A 266 11.97 -3.09 1.28
CA PRO A 266 11.86 -4.30 2.09
C PRO A 266 13.20 -4.73 2.67
N GLN A 267 13.19 -5.19 3.92
CA GLN A 267 14.39 -5.67 4.59
C GLN A 267 14.65 -7.14 4.25
N TRP A 268 15.21 -7.39 3.06
CA TRP A 268 15.57 -8.72 2.61
C TRP A 268 16.66 -9.37 3.47
N HIS A 269 16.61 -10.70 3.56
CA HIS A 269 17.57 -11.53 4.29
C HIS A 269 17.63 -11.19 5.79
N GLY A 270 16.51 -10.72 6.35
CA GLY A 270 16.35 -10.35 7.74
C GLY A 270 16.26 -11.54 8.69
N ARG A 271 15.47 -11.38 9.76
CA ARG A 271 15.25 -12.43 10.78
C ARG A 271 14.23 -13.47 10.35
N HIS A 272 13.33 -13.10 9.42
CA HIS A 272 12.28 -13.96 8.88
C HIS A 272 12.68 -14.51 7.51
N PRO A 273 12.08 -15.61 7.05
CA PRO A 273 12.21 -16.09 5.68
C PRO A 273 11.88 -14.99 4.66
N ASP A 274 12.64 -14.91 3.57
CA ASP A 274 12.46 -13.86 2.55
C ASP A 274 11.07 -13.86 1.92
N TRP A 275 10.39 -15.00 1.85
CA TRP A 275 9.03 -15.06 1.33
C TRP A 275 8.01 -14.28 2.19
N ARG A 276 8.20 -14.19 3.53
CA ARG A 276 7.36 -13.33 4.38
C ARG A 276 7.59 -11.85 4.11
N THR A 277 8.86 -11.47 3.90
CA THR A 277 9.19 -10.12 3.44
C THR A 277 8.56 -9.84 2.08
N ALA A 278 8.57 -10.81 1.16
CA ALA A 278 7.93 -10.71 -0.15
C ALA A 278 6.40 -10.57 -0.05
N CYS A 279 5.76 -11.37 0.81
CA CYS A 279 4.32 -11.27 1.07
C CYS A 279 3.93 -9.88 1.60
N HIS A 280 4.69 -9.35 2.56
CA HIS A 280 4.48 -7.99 3.07
C HIS A 280 4.70 -6.92 1.99
N ALA A 281 5.76 -7.03 1.19
CA ALA A 281 6.00 -6.12 0.07
C ALA A 281 4.87 -6.17 -0.97
N ALA A 282 4.38 -7.36 -1.29
CA ALA A 282 3.23 -7.59 -2.17
C ALA A 282 1.96 -6.90 -1.64
N PHE A 283 1.65 -7.09 -0.37
CA PHE A 283 0.54 -6.42 0.31
C PHE A 283 0.60 -4.89 0.16
N ILE A 284 1.78 -4.29 0.35
CA ILE A 284 1.94 -2.84 0.22
C ILE A 284 1.85 -2.42 -1.26
N HIS A 285 2.40 -3.17 -2.21
CA HIS A 285 2.21 -2.92 -3.64
C HIS A 285 0.72 -2.94 -4.02
N ASP A 286 -0.01 -3.94 -3.58
CA ASP A 286 -1.45 -4.07 -3.86
C ASP A 286 -2.26 -2.96 -3.19
N LYS A 287 -1.89 -2.50 -1.99
CA LYS A 287 -2.50 -1.36 -1.32
C LYS A 287 -2.38 -0.07 -2.16
N TYR A 288 -1.16 0.29 -2.59
CA TYR A 288 -0.95 1.50 -3.38
C TYR A 288 -1.54 1.40 -4.77
N ARG A 289 -1.47 0.23 -5.41
CA ARG A 289 -2.16 -0.04 -6.66
C ARG A 289 -3.67 0.17 -6.55
N SER A 290 -4.27 -0.26 -5.44
CA SER A 290 -5.72 -0.20 -5.22
C SER A 290 -6.25 1.21 -5.02
N PHE A 291 -5.41 2.23 -4.81
CA PHE A 291 -5.85 3.63 -4.81
C PHE A 291 -6.39 4.06 -6.18
N LYS A 292 -5.82 3.53 -7.27
CA LYS A 292 -6.27 3.73 -8.66
C LYS A 292 -6.19 2.42 -9.44
N PRO A 293 -7.10 1.47 -9.21
CA PRO A 293 -6.96 0.11 -9.70
C PRO A 293 -7.08 -0.04 -11.23
N GLU A 294 -7.58 0.97 -11.93
CA GLU A 294 -7.75 0.96 -13.37
C GLU A 294 -6.49 1.40 -14.15
N GLN A 295 -5.41 1.71 -13.45
CA GLN A 295 -4.15 2.13 -14.06
C GLN A 295 -2.94 1.59 -13.29
N PRO A 296 -1.78 1.43 -13.97
CA PRO A 296 -0.52 1.11 -13.29
C PRO A 296 -0.08 2.21 -12.32
N PHE A 297 0.68 1.81 -11.30
CA PHE A 297 1.41 2.72 -10.42
C PHE A 297 2.89 2.81 -10.84
N LEU A 298 3.66 3.70 -10.19
CA LEU A 298 5.11 3.78 -10.38
C LEU A 298 5.84 3.42 -9.08
N LEU A 299 6.82 2.52 -9.18
CA LEU A 299 7.82 2.35 -8.14
C LEU A 299 8.87 3.46 -8.33
N MET A 300 8.78 4.52 -7.49
CA MET A 300 9.65 5.70 -7.63
C MET A 300 10.99 5.52 -6.94
N GLU A 301 10.99 4.86 -5.79
CA GLU A 301 12.22 4.59 -5.08
C GLU A 301 12.29 3.12 -4.64
N SER A 302 13.47 2.56 -4.78
CA SER A 302 13.88 1.28 -4.21
C SER A 302 15.40 1.28 -4.06
N THR A 303 15.99 0.25 -3.44
CA THR A 303 17.44 0.17 -3.42
C THR A 303 17.94 -0.99 -4.30
N PRO A 304 18.98 -0.78 -5.12
CA PRO A 304 19.59 -1.89 -5.85
C PRO A 304 20.43 -2.80 -4.94
N SER A 305 20.77 -2.35 -3.71
CA SER A 305 21.64 -3.08 -2.79
C SER A 305 21.08 -3.08 -1.37
N MET A 306 21.35 -2.06 -0.57
CA MET A 306 20.96 -1.96 0.84
C MET A 306 20.53 -0.54 1.20
N THR A 307 19.83 -0.39 2.33
CA THR A 307 19.53 0.91 2.94
C THR A 307 20.41 1.11 4.17
N ASN A 308 20.95 2.31 4.37
CA ASN A 308 21.84 2.58 5.52
C ASN A 308 21.09 2.96 6.80
N TRP A 309 19.80 3.23 6.72
CA TRP A 309 18.96 3.65 7.85
C TRP A 309 18.18 2.48 8.52
N GLN A 310 18.24 1.27 7.98
CA GLN A 310 17.73 0.08 8.64
C GLN A 310 18.63 -0.34 9.82
N GLU A 311 18.08 -0.98 10.85
CA GLU A 311 18.84 -1.48 12.01
C GLU A 311 20.06 -2.30 11.58
N VAL A 312 19.87 -3.18 10.58
CA VAL A 312 20.94 -3.96 9.95
C VAL A 312 20.81 -3.84 8.45
N ALA A 313 21.78 -3.17 7.82
CA ALA A 313 21.81 -2.95 6.38
C ALA A 313 22.39 -4.17 5.66
N LYS A 314 21.58 -5.20 5.43
CA LYS A 314 22.03 -6.39 4.68
C LYS A 314 22.03 -6.13 3.17
N LEU A 315 23.05 -6.69 2.51
CA LEU A 315 23.12 -6.67 1.04
C LEU A 315 22.09 -7.64 0.44
N LYS A 316 21.43 -7.22 -0.62
CA LYS A 316 20.67 -8.15 -1.47
C LYS A 316 21.60 -9.22 -2.02
N ARG A 317 21.21 -10.49 -1.89
CA ARG A 317 21.92 -11.62 -2.51
C ARG A 317 21.72 -11.61 -4.03
N PRO A 318 22.60 -12.29 -4.80
CA PRO A 318 22.40 -12.45 -6.24
C PRO A 318 20.99 -12.97 -6.57
N GLY A 319 20.34 -12.38 -7.57
CA GLY A 319 18.95 -12.66 -7.96
C GLY A 319 17.89 -11.80 -7.24
N MET A 320 18.06 -11.50 -5.96
CA MET A 320 17.04 -10.79 -5.17
C MET A 320 16.75 -9.38 -5.69
N HIS A 321 17.73 -8.68 -6.28
CA HIS A 321 17.49 -7.36 -6.87
C HIS A 321 16.48 -7.45 -8.03
N ALA A 322 16.71 -8.35 -8.98
CA ALA A 322 15.82 -8.55 -10.11
C ALA A 322 14.44 -9.08 -9.65
N LEU A 323 14.42 -10.06 -8.74
CA LEU A 323 13.18 -10.64 -8.21
C LEU A 323 12.30 -9.60 -7.51
N SER A 324 12.86 -8.77 -6.62
CA SER A 324 12.11 -7.73 -5.91
C SER A 324 11.60 -6.63 -6.85
N SER A 325 12.34 -6.29 -7.89
CA SER A 325 11.92 -5.32 -8.91
C SER A 325 10.79 -5.88 -9.78
N ILE A 326 10.92 -7.13 -10.23
CA ILE A 326 9.87 -7.82 -10.99
C ILE A 326 8.62 -8.06 -10.14
N GLN A 327 8.73 -8.18 -8.81
CA GLN A 327 7.57 -8.20 -7.93
C GLN A 327 6.73 -6.92 -8.06
N ALA A 328 7.34 -5.75 -8.00
CA ALA A 328 6.62 -4.50 -8.19
C ALA A 328 5.93 -4.45 -9.56
N VAL A 329 6.61 -4.89 -10.63
CA VAL A 329 6.02 -4.99 -11.98
C VAL A 329 4.84 -5.96 -12.00
N ALA A 330 4.96 -7.14 -11.37
CA ALA A 330 3.91 -8.14 -11.28
C ALA A 330 2.66 -7.60 -10.59
N HIS A 331 2.83 -6.79 -9.53
CA HIS A 331 1.76 -6.16 -8.78
C HIS A 331 1.24 -4.85 -9.40
N GLY A 332 1.67 -4.47 -10.60
CA GLY A 332 1.08 -3.39 -11.38
C GLY A 332 1.95 -2.17 -11.61
N SER A 333 3.24 -2.18 -11.26
CA SER A 333 4.14 -1.06 -11.56
C SER A 333 4.57 -1.04 -13.04
N ASP A 334 4.55 0.16 -13.63
CA ASP A 334 5.14 0.42 -14.96
C ASP A 334 6.54 1.06 -14.85
N SER A 335 7.13 1.06 -13.66
CA SER A 335 8.50 1.54 -13.44
C SER A 335 9.27 0.70 -12.43
N VAL A 336 10.60 0.76 -12.57
CA VAL A 336 11.56 0.36 -11.53
C VAL A 336 12.58 1.48 -11.42
N GLN A 337 12.54 2.20 -10.30
CA GLN A 337 13.46 3.30 -10.05
C GLN A 337 14.16 3.13 -8.71
N TYR A 338 15.31 3.74 -8.57
CA TYR A 338 16.22 3.56 -7.44
C TYR A 338 16.53 4.87 -6.74
N PHE A 339 16.55 4.90 -5.44
CA PHE A 339 17.35 5.83 -4.68
C PHE A 339 18.70 5.13 -4.42
N GLN A 340 19.80 5.54 -5.07
CA GLN A 340 19.94 6.62 -6.04
C GLN A 340 20.86 6.20 -7.19
N TRP A 341 21.01 7.04 -8.21
CA TRP A 341 21.91 6.75 -9.32
C TRP A 341 23.37 6.64 -8.86
N ARG A 342 23.95 7.74 -8.36
CA ARG A 342 25.33 7.80 -7.88
C ARG A 342 25.35 8.05 -6.37
N LYS A 343 26.09 7.20 -5.65
CA LYS A 343 26.23 7.29 -4.19
C LYS A 343 26.85 8.62 -3.78
N SER A 344 26.17 9.36 -2.88
CA SER A 344 26.62 10.64 -2.36
C SER A 344 27.95 10.55 -1.61
N ARG A 345 28.80 11.58 -1.72
CA ARG A 345 30.09 11.63 -0.98
C ARG A 345 29.92 11.94 0.51
N GLY A 346 28.81 12.52 0.89
CA GLY A 346 28.54 13.00 2.24
C GLY A 346 27.05 12.94 2.57
N GLY A 347 26.71 13.49 3.73
CA GLY A 347 25.34 13.46 4.24
C GLY A 347 24.99 12.16 4.98
N SER A 348 23.75 12.09 5.49
CA SER A 348 23.28 10.96 6.27
C SER A 348 23.19 9.66 5.46
N GLU A 349 22.95 9.77 4.15
CA GLU A 349 22.75 8.65 3.23
C GLU A 349 23.97 8.31 2.36
N LYS A 350 25.17 8.77 2.74
CA LYS A 350 26.41 8.46 2.01
C LYS A 350 26.72 6.97 1.87
N PHE A 351 26.10 6.12 2.66
CA PHE A 351 26.23 4.65 2.61
C PHE A 351 24.98 3.97 2.06
N HIS A 352 23.94 4.72 1.69
CA HIS A 352 22.76 4.17 1.04
C HIS A 352 23.17 3.48 -0.28
N GLY A 353 22.50 2.37 -0.62
CA GLY A 353 22.74 1.69 -1.89
C GLY A 353 22.49 2.62 -3.08
N ALA A 354 23.26 2.45 -4.12
CA ALA A 354 23.15 3.21 -5.35
C ALA A 354 23.50 2.31 -6.52
N VAL A 355 23.05 2.68 -7.72
CA VAL A 355 23.45 1.97 -8.95
C VAL A 355 24.95 2.08 -9.14
N LEU A 356 25.46 3.28 -8.96
CA LEU A 356 26.89 3.57 -9.06
C LEU A 356 27.49 3.87 -7.67
N ASP A 357 28.29 2.95 -7.18
CA ASP A 357 28.97 3.05 -5.88
C ASP A 357 30.12 4.09 -5.91
N HIS A 358 30.73 4.38 -4.76
CA HIS A 358 31.88 5.27 -4.63
C HIS A 358 33.07 4.88 -5.51
N SER A 359 33.15 3.61 -5.96
CA SER A 359 34.13 3.16 -6.95
C SER A 359 34.01 3.86 -8.30
N GLY A 360 32.80 4.35 -8.64
CA GLY A 360 32.56 5.19 -9.79
C GLY A 360 32.62 4.52 -11.16
N HIS A 361 32.48 3.19 -11.23
CA HIS A 361 32.59 2.44 -12.50
C HIS A 361 31.60 1.28 -12.58
N GLU A 362 31.38 0.75 -13.79
CA GLU A 362 30.42 -0.29 -14.14
C GLU A 362 30.79 -1.73 -13.70
N HIS A 363 31.99 -1.95 -13.16
CA HIS A 363 32.49 -3.32 -12.88
C HIS A 363 32.04 -3.88 -11.52
N THR A 364 31.11 -3.23 -10.84
CA THR A 364 30.51 -3.73 -9.61
C THR A 364 29.41 -4.76 -9.90
N ARG A 365 29.15 -5.65 -8.94
CA ARG A 365 28.02 -6.60 -9.04
C ARG A 365 26.69 -5.85 -9.17
N VAL A 366 26.46 -4.84 -8.34
CA VAL A 366 25.21 -4.05 -8.32
C VAL A 366 24.92 -3.41 -9.67
N PHE A 367 25.93 -2.80 -10.29
CA PHE A 367 25.76 -2.21 -11.62
C PHE A 367 25.37 -3.26 -12.68
N ARG A 368 26.03 -4.44 -12.66
CA ARG A 368 25.67 -5.52 -13.59
C ARG A 368 24.26 -6.04 -13.35
N ASP A 369 23.87 -6.25 -12.07
CA ASP A 369 22.51 -6.69 -11.72
C ASP A 369 21.44 -5.69 -12.23
N VAL A 370 21.71 -4.38 -12.14
CA VAL A 370 20.82 -3.31 -12.64
C VAL A 370 20.78 -3.32 -14.17
N ALA A 371 21.92 -3.45 -14.86
CA ALA A 371 21.97 -3.49 -16.31
C ALA A 371 21.26 -4.73 -16.89
N GLU A 372 21.41 -5.89 -16.24
CA GLU A 372 20.71 -7.13 -16.61
C GLU A 372 19.21 -7.00 -16.43
N LEU A 373 18.77 -6.40 -15.32
CA LEU A 373 17.34 -6.10 -15.12
C LEU A 373 16.82 -5.12 -16.18
N GLY A 374 17.57 -4.05 -16.49
CA GLY A 374 17.20 -3.11 -17.53
C GLY A 374 16.97 -3.79 -18.86
N ALA A 375 17.88 -4.72 -19.27
CA ALA A 375 17.71 -5.53 -20.48
C ALA A 375 16.49 -6.48 -20.39
N CYS A 376 16.12 -6.95 -19.21
CA CYS A 376 14.88 -7.71 -19.00
C CYS A 376 13.65 -6.82 -19.20
N LEU A 377 13.64 -5.62 -18.61
CA LEU A 377 12.53 -4.67 -18.69
C LEU A 377 12.27 -4.16 -20.12
N GLU A 378 13.31 -4.01 -20.96
CA GLU A 378 13.16 -3.70 -22.38
C GLU A 378 12.29 -4.73 -23.16
N ARG A 379 12.20 -5.97 -22.69
CA ARG A 379 11.37 -7.03 -23.30
C ARG A 379 9.93 -7.05 -22.77
N LEU A 380 9.58 -6.19 -21.83
CA LEU A 380 8.27 -6.16 -21.18
C LEU A 380 7.36 -5.04 -21.72
N ASP A 381 7.59 -4.53 -22.92
CA ASP A 381 6.74 -3.48 -23.51
C ASP A 381 5.28 -3.91 -23.63
N SER A 382 5.02 -5.20 -23.89
CA SER A 382 3.66 -5.74 -23.95
C SER A 382 2.93 -5.75 -22.60
N VAL A 383 3.66 -5.61 -21.48
CA VAL A 383 3.09 -5.56 -20.13
C VAL A 383 2.68 -4.14 -19.73
N ILE A 384 3.27 -3.11 -20.36
CA ILE A 384 2.98 -1.71 -20.02
C ILE A 384 1.49 -1.41 -20.17
N GLY A 385 0.92 -0.72 -19.18
CA GLY A 385 -0.49 -0.36 -19.14
C GLY A 385 -1.45 -1.52 -18.79
N ARG A 386 -0.95 -2.74 -18.58
CA ARG A 386 -1.79 -3.87 -18.13
C ARG A 386 -2.07 -3.74 -16.63
N ILE A 387 -3.28 -4.11 -16.24
CA ILE A 387 -3.73 -4.00 -14.85
C ILE A 387 -3.80 -5.37 -14.16
N VAL A 388 -3.84 -5.36 -12.85
CA VAL A 388 -4.22 -6.52 -12.04
C VAL A 388 -5.73 -6.49 -11.87
N GLN A 389 -6.42 -7.59 -12.19
CA GLN A 389 -7.84 -7.75 -11.96
C GLN A 389 -8.06 -8.69 -10.79
N ALA A 390 -8.56 -8.17 -9.67
CA ALA A 390 -8.82 -8.92 -8.45
C ALA A 390 -10.33 -9.19 -8.27
N GLU A 391 -10.66 -10.40 -7.83
CA GLU A 391 -12.01 -10.81 -7.40
C GLU A 391 -12.12 -10.86 -5.87
N VAL A 392 -11.00 -10.67 -5.17
CA VAL A 392 -10.89 -10.59 -3.71
C VAL A 392 -10.54 -9.16 -3.30
N ALA A 393 -11.23 -8.63 -2.30
CA ALA A 393 -10.86 -7.40 -1.62
C ALA A 393 -10.57 -7.63 -0.14
N LEU A 394 -9.51 -7.02 0.33
CA LEU A 394 -9.18 -6.93 1.74
C LEU A 394 -9.37 -5.50 2.21
N ILE A 395 -10.26 -5.27 3.17
CA ILE A 395 -10.49 -3.94 3.71
C ILE A 395 -9.32 -3.55 4.61
N TYR A 396 -8.63 -2.49 4.21
CA TYR A 396 -7.63 -1.79 5.00
C TYR A 396 -7.97 -0.30 5.00
N ASP A 397 -8.43 0.20 6.13
CA ASP A 397 -8.82 1.60 6.26
C ASP A 397 -7.87 2.35 7.20
N THR A 398 -7.33 3.48 6.71
CA THR A 398 -6.35 4.28 7.46
C THR A 398 -6.97 4.90 8.72
N GLU A 399 -8.23 5.33 8.68
CA GLU A 399 -8.89 5.90 9.86
C GLU A 399 -9.24 4.81 10.87
N ASN A 400 -9.65 3.62 10.41
CA ASN A 400 -9.81 2.44 11.27
C ASN A 400 -8.49 2.07 11.97
N LYS A 401 -7.37 2.08 11.23
CA LYS A 401 -6.05 1.89 11.84
C LYS A 401 -5.76 2.91 12.93
N TRP A 402 -6.04 4.19 12.67
CA TRP A 402 -5.80 5.24 13.66
C TRP A 402 -6.66 5.06 14.92
N ALA A 403 -7.89 4.60 14.78
CA ALA A 403 -8.79 4.31 15.89
C ALA A 403 -8.28 3.10 16.69
N VAL A 404 -7.93 2.00 16.06
CA VAL A 404 -7.33 0.82 16.71
C VAL A 404 -6.05 1.17 17.47
N GLU A 405 -5.16 1.96 16.87
CA GLU A 405 -3.91 2.40 17.51
C GLU A 405 -4.15 3.37 18.67
N GLY A 406 -5.22 4.16 18.62
CA GLY A 406 -5.64 5.11 19.66
C GLY A 406 -6.46 4.50 20.78
N ALA A 407 -7.00 3.31 20.58
CA ALA A 407 -7.82 2.63 21.57
C ALA A 407 -6.97 2.13 22.75
N ASP A 408 -7.41 2.42 23.97
CA ASP A 408 -7.00 1.66 25.15
C ASP A 408 -7.96 0.46 25.25
N GLY A 409 -7.71 -0.55 24.42
CA GLY A 409 -8.60 -1.68 24.20
C GLY A 409 -8.34 -2.85 25.14
N PRO A 410 -9.01 -3.98 24.97
CA PRO A 410 -8.79 -5.16 25.80
C PRO A 410 -7.35 -5.68 25.71
N ARG A 411 -6.64 -5.37 24.62
CA ARG A 411 -5.24 -5.75 24.43
C ARG A 411 -4.41 -4.57 23.92
N ASN A 412 -3.66 -3.92 24.82
CA ASN A 412 -2.80 -2.79 24.47
C ASN A 412 -1.44 -3.18 23.85
N PRO A 413 -0.71 -4.20 24.34
CA PRO A 413 0.52 -4.63 23.70
C PRO A 413 0.24 -5.56 22.51
N LYS A 414 0.95 -5.36 21.40
CA LYS A 414 0.97 -6.28 20.24
C LYS A 414 -0.37 -6.47 19.49
N LEU A 415 -1.33 -5.56 19.66
CA LEU A 415 -2.44 -5.49 18.73
C LEU A 415 -2.03 -4.54 17.61
N ASN A 416 -1.68 -5.12 16.46
CA ASN A 416 -1.16 -4.39 15.31
C ASN A 416 -2.10 -4.64 14.13
N TYR A 417 -2.85 -3.61 13.76
CA TYR A 417 -3.81 -3.71 12.66
C TYR A 417 -3.15 -4.12 11.33
N ASP A 418 -1.94 -3.60 11.04
CA ASP A 418 -1.21 -3.96 9.83
C ASP A 418 -0.86 -5.46 9.79
N GLU A 419 -0.44 -6.03 10.92
CA GLU A 419 -0.12 -7.46 11.03
C GLU A 419 -1.37 -8.33 10.89
N GLU A 420 -2.50 -7.90 11.45
CA GLU A 420 -3.76 -8.65 11.33
C GLU A 420 -4.27 -8.64 9.89
N VAL A 421 -4.26 -7.51 9.22
CA VAL A 421 -4.66 -7.45 7.81
C VAL A 421 -3.72 -8.30 6.95
N LEU A 422 -2.40 -8.25 7.22
CA LEU A 422 -1.42 -9.09 6.52
C LEU A 422 -1.65 -10.59 6.78
N HIS A 423 -2.06 -10.98 7.99
CA HIS A 423 -2.40 -12.36 8.34
C HIS A 423 -3.54 -12.91 7.46
N HIS A 424 -4.52 -12.07 7.13
CA HIS A 424 -5.60 -12.40 6.20
C HIS A 424 -5.20 -12.31 4.71
N TYR A 425 -4.16 -11.56 4.37
CA TYR A 425 -3.64 -11.44 3.01
C TYR A 425 -2.76 -12.63 2.60
N GLU A 426 -1.98 -13.18 3.52
CA GLU A 426 -0.97 -14.23 3.28
C GLU A 426 -1.50 -15.45 2.53
N PRO A 427 -2.69 -16.03 2.83
CA PRO A 427 -3.25 -17.16 2.10
C PRO A 427 -3.44 -16.90 0.60
N PHE A 428 -3.95 -15.72 0.23
CA PHE A 428 -4.16 -15.35 -1.17
C PHE A 428 -2.83 -15.19 -1.91
N TRP A 429 -1.83 -14.59 -1.26
CA TRP A 429 -0.48 -14.51 -1.81
C TRP A 429 0.12 -15.89 -2.05
N LYS A 430 -0.01 -16.83 -1.11
CA LYS A 430 0.46 -18.21 -1.25
C LYS A 430 -0.24 -18.96 -2.39
N LEU A 431 -1.53 -18.72 -2.57
CA LEU A 431 -2.34 -19.33 -3.63
C LEU A 431 -2.16 -18.65 -5.00
N GLY A 432 -1.44 -17.53 -5.07
CA GLY A 432 -1.32 -16.75 -6.30
C GLY A 432 -2.64 -16.13 -6.75
N ILE A 433 -3.49 -15.73 -5.81
CA ILE A 433 -4.77 -15.09 -6.07
C ILE A 433 -4.59 -13.56 -6.01
N PRO A 434 -4.86 -12.83 -7.11
CA PRO A 434 -4.84 -11.38 -7.10
C PRO A 434 -5.81 -10.80 -6.08
N THR A 435 -5.33 -9.89 -5.24
CA THR A 435 -6.11 -9.29 -4.15
C THR A 435 -5.96 -7.77 -4.18
N ASP A 436 -7.07 -7.04 -4.09
CA ASP A 436 -7.08 -5.60 -3.87
C ASP A 436 -7.10 -5.30 -2.37
N VAL A 437 -6.44 -4.21 -1.97
CA VAL A 437 -6.44 -3.71 -0.59
C VAL A 437 -7.09 -2.34 -0.59
N VAL A 438 -8.32 -2.26 -0.09
CA VAL A 438 -9.21 -1.11 -0.30
C VAL A 438 -9.69 -0.50 1.02
N SER A 439 -9.99 0.81 1.04
CA SER A 439 -10.66 1.41 2.18
C SER A 439 -12.14 1.01 2.23
N MET A 440 -12.77 1.15 3.40
CA MET A 440 -14.19 0.83 3.58
C MET A 440 -15.14 1.73 2.78
N ASP A 441 -14.62 2.82 2.20
CA ASP A 441 -15.40 3.77 1.38
C ASP A 441 -15.48 3.37 -0.09
N ARG A 442 -14.71 2.37 -0.54
CA ARG A 442 -14.63 1.97 -1.94
C ARG A 442 -15.81 1.09 -2.35
N PRO A 443 -16.27 1.15 -3.64
CA PRO A 443 -17.27 0.24 -4.19
C PRO A 443 -16.80 -1.22 -4.12
N LEU A 444 -17.71 -2.15 -3.82
CA LEU A 444 -17.42 -3.58 -3.63
C LEU A 444 -18.04 -4.47 -4.72
N ASP A 445 -18.78 -3.94 -5.65
CA ASP A 445 -19.62 -4.65 -6.64
C ASP A 445 -18.83 -5.56 -7.61
N ARG A 446 -17.54 -5.34 -7.77
CA ARG A 446 -16.68 -6.17 -8.63
C ARG A 446 -16.09 -7.40 -7.95
N TYR A 447 -16.16 -7.48 -6.63
CA TYR A 447 -15.56 -8.57 -5.87
C TYR A 447 -16.56 -9.71 -5.62
N LYS A 448 -16.03 -10.92 -5.46
CA LYS A 448 -16.76 -12.10 -5.03
C LYS A 448 -16.61 -12.36 -3.54
N LEU A 449 -15.40 -12.03 -3.01
CA LEU A 449 -15.03 -12.22 -1.61
C LEU A 449 -14.46 -10.91 -1.07
N VAL A 450 -15.01 -10.45 0.04
CA VAL A 450 -14.52 -9.29 0.80
C VAL A 450 -14.17 -9.73 2.20
N ILE A 451 -12.97 -9.38 2.66
CA ILE A 451 -12.50 -9.65 4.01
C ILE A 451 -12.32 -8.32 4.74
N ALA A 452 -12.87 -8.20 5.93
CA ALA A 452 -12.81 -7.02 6.76
C ALA A 452 -12.22 -7.35 8.15
N PRO A 453 -10.89 -7.49 8.27
CA PRO A 453 -10.24 -7.80 9.54
C PRO A 453 -10.37 -6.64 10.51
N MET A 454 -10.76 -6.95 11.76
CA MET A 454 -10.86 -5.95 12.82
C MET A 454 -11.46 -4.62 12.32
N LEU A 455 -12.65 -4.69 11.71
CA LEU A 455 -13.38 -3.51 11.25
C LEU A 455 -13.96 -2.76 12.46
N TYR A 456 -13.06 -2.28 13.32
CA TYR A 456 -13.31 -1.68 14.63
C TYR A 456 -14.19 -0.45 14.51
N MET A 457 -13.81 0.47 13.64
CA MET A 457 -14.57 1.70 13.34
C MET A 457 -15.48 1.48 12.13
N LEU A 458 -16.73 1.92 12.23
CA LEU A 458 -17.63 1.99 11.10
C LEU A 458 -17.88 3.46 10.73
N LYS A 459 -17.47 3.84 9.54
CA LYS A 459 -17.83 5.13 8.95
C LYS A 459 -19.27 5.11 8.45
N LYS A 460 -19.84 6.29 8.26
CA LYS A 460 -21.14 6.45 7.61
C LYS A 460 -21.22 5.66 6.30
N ASP A 461 -22.36 5.06 6.02
CA ASP A 461 -22.68 4.28 4.82
C ASP A 461 -21.84 2.98 4.62
N THR A 462 -20.96 2.61 5.57
CA THR A 462 -20.17 1.36 5.49
C THR A 462 -21.07 0.14 5.60
N VAL A 463 -21.98 0.14 6.55
CA VAL A 463 -22.92 -0.98 6.77
C VAL A 463 -23.78 -1.21 5.55
N GLU A 464 -24.34 -0.14 4.98
CA GLU A 464 -25.20 -0.20 3.79
C GLU A 464 -24.43 -0.75 2.58
N ARG A 465 -23.15 -0.39 2.39
CA ARG A 465 -22.30 -0.96 1.32
C ARG A 465 -22.05 -2.44 1.52
N LEU A 466 -21.70 -2.87 2.74
CA LEU A 466 -21.49 -4.27 3.06
C LEU A 466 -22.79 -5.07 2.90
N GLU A 467 -23.95 -4.55 3.38
CA GLU A 467 -25.24 -5.18 3.16
C GLU A 467 -25.60 -5.29 1.68
N ALA A 468 -25.36 -4.25 0.88
CA ALA A 468 -25.64 -4.27 -0.56
C ALA A 468 -24.78 -5.32 -1.28
N PHE A 469 -23.48 -5.38 -0.94
CA PHE A 469 -22.56 -6.38 -1.47
C PHE A 469 -23.04 -7.81 -1.19
N VAL A 470 -23.37 -8.12 0.07
CA VAL A 470 -23.82 -9.46 0.45
C VAL A 470 -25.18 -9.79 -0.15
N ARG A 471 -26.14 -8.84 -0.16
CA ARG A 471 -27.45 -9.05 -0.79
C ARG A 471 -27.36 -9.43 -2.26
N SER A 472 -26.36 -8.94 -2.97
CA SER A 472 -26.14 -9.26 -4.40
C SER A 472 -25.38 -10.57 -4.63
N GLY A 473 -25.14 -11.37 -3.61
CA GLY A 473 -24.48 -12.68 -3.71
C GLY A 473 -23.01 -12.68 -3.33
N GLY A 474 -22.48 -11.59 -2.79
CA GLY A 474 -21.11 -11.52 -2.31
C GLY A 474 -20.89 -12.31 -1.02
N THR A 475 -19.68 -12.81 -0.82
CA THR A 475 -19.22 -13.43 0.42
C THR A 475 -18.40 -12.44 1.24
N LEU A 476 -18.79 -12.20 2.49
CA LEU A 476 -18.12 -11.29 3.42
C LEU A 476 -17.52 -12.09 4.59
N VAL A 477 -16.29 -11.78 4.96
CA VAL A 477 -15.68 -12.27 6.21
C VAL A 477 -15.45 -11.09 7.14
N LEU A 478 -16.12 -11.09 8.28
CA LEU A 478 -15.88 -10.20 9.42
C LEU A 478 -15.07 -10.96 10.47
N THR A 479 -14.29 -10.24 11.25
CA THR A 479 -13.52 -10.87 12.32
C THR A 479 -13.87 -10.27 13.67
N TYR A 480 -13.33 -10.87 14.72
CA TYR A 480 -13.36 -10.34 16.08
C TYR A 480 -13.05 -8.84 16.11
N TRP A 481 -13.55 -8.18 17.12
CA TRP A 481 -13.36 -6.76 17.37
C TRP A 481 -13.81 -5.86 16.20
N SER A 482 -14.91 -6.23 15.54
CA SER A 482 -15.55 -5.45 14.50
C SER A 482 -16.80 -4.73 15.00
N GLY A 483 -17.12 -3.56 14.43
CA GLY A 483 -18.32 -2.79 14.74
C GLY A 483 -18.37 -2.29 16.18
N ILE A 484 -17.24 -1.84 16.71
CA ILE A 484 -17.12 -1.40 18.11
C ILE A 484 -17.50 0.07 18.23
N VAL A 485 -16.97 0.94 17.32
CA VAL A 485 -17.15 2.40 17.40
C VAL A 485 -17.63 3.00 16.07
N ASP A 486 -18.25 4.18 16.17
CA ASP A 486 -18.58 5.04 15.04
C ASP A 486 -17.35 5.85 14.54
N GLU A 487 -17.56 6.72 13.58
CA GLU A 487 -16.51 7.58 13.01
C GLU A 487 -15.92 8.61 13.98
N ASN A 488 -16.50 8.78 15.17
CA ASN A 488 -15.99 9.66 16.23
C ASN A 488 -15.30 8.88 17.37
N ASP A 489 -15.13 7.56 17.18
CA ASP A 489 -14.62 6.63 18.20
C ASP A 489 -15.53 6.46 19.41
N LEU A 490 -16.85 6.58 19.21
CA LEU A 490 -17.85 6.31 20.24
C LEU A 490 -18.41 4.90 20.10
N CYS A 491 -18.38 4.12 21.19
CA CYS A 491 -18.93 2.77 21.20
C CYS A 491 -20.41 2.75 20.85
N PHE A 492 -20.81 1.82 19.98
CA PHE A 492 -22.21 1.59 19.68
C PHE A 492 -22.96 1.07 20.91
N LEU A 493 -24.14 1.61 21.16
CA LEU A 493 -25.00 1.13 22.23
C LEU A 493 -25.80 -0.10 21.79
N GLY A 494 -25.99 -1.06 22.66
CA GLY A 494 -26.73 -2.30 22.39
C GLY A 494 -25.86 -3.50 22.09
N GLY A 495 -24.55 -3.39 22.29
CA GLY A 495 -23.56 -4.48 22.14
C GLY A 495 -22.93 -4.55 20.76
N PHE A 496 -21.97 -5.43 20.61
CA PHE A 496 -21.17 -5.60 19.40
C PHE A 496 -21.68 -6.80 18.57
N PRO A 497 -21.44 -6.85 17.26
CA PRO A 497 -20.71 -5.89 16.42
C PRO A 497 -21.55 -4.67 15.95
N GLY A 498 -22.25 -4.00 16.85
CA GLY A 498 -23.00 -2.79 16.59
C GLY A 498 -24.00 -2.91 15.43
N PRO A 499 -24.00 -2.00 14.45
CA PRO A 499 -24.92 -2.05 13.31
C PRO A 499 -24.72 -3.28 12.40
N LEU A 500 -23.58 -3.98 12.47
CA LEU A 500 -23.29 -5.21 11.71
C LEU A 500 -24.02 -6.44 12.28
N ARG A 501 -24.59 -6.37 13.49
CA ARG A 501 -25.25 -7.50 14.20
C ARG A 501 -26.22 -8.27 13.32
N LYS A 502 -27.11 -7.57 12.62
CA LYS A 502 -28.10 -8.19 11.73
C LYS A 502 -27.44 -8.85 10.52
N LEU A 503 -26.41 -8.23 9.97
CA LEU A 503 -25.67 -8.74 8.81
C LEU A 503 -24.87 -10.00 9.20
N ALA A 504 -24.16 -9.95 10.33
CA ALA A 504 -23.38 -11.06 10.85
C ALA A 504 -24.25 -12.18 11.47
N GLY A 505 -25.46 -11.85 11.95
CA GLY A 505 -26.34 -12.80 12.63
C GLY A 505 -25.85 -13.24 14.01
N VAL A 506 -24.99 -12.44 14.64
CA VAL A 506 -24.41 -12.71 15.97
C VAL A 506 -24.35 -11.46 16.80
N TRP A 507 -24.21 -11.60 18.12
CA TRP A 507 -23.81 -10.52 19.02
C TRP A 507 -22.73 -11.00 19.98
N ALA A 508 -21.81 -10.12 20.38
CA ALA A 508 -20.73 -10.40 21.31
C ALA A 508 -21.10 -9.91 22.71
N GLU A 509 -20.99 -10.78 23.70
CA GLU A 509 -21.23 -10.49 25.12
C GLU A 509 -20.00 -9.86 25.77
N GLU A 510 -18.84 -10.49 25.56
CA GLU A 510 -17.56 -10.08 26.13
C GLU A 510 -16.43 -10.24 25.10
N LEU A 511 -15.31 -9.59 25.40
CA LEU A 511 -14.08 -9.65 24.62
C LEU A 511 -12.96 -10.13 25.55
N ASP A 512 -12.40 -11.31 25.27
CA ASP A 512 -11.30 -11.87 26.02
C ASP A 512 -9.95 -11.64 25.31
N SER A 513 -8.92 -11.33 26.09
CA SER A 513 -7.56 -11.10 25.63
C SER A 513 -6.60 -12.07 26.29
N LEU A 514 -5.95 -12.89 25.48
CA LEU A 514 -5.03 -13.90 25.93
C LEU A 514 -3.60 -13.33 26.09
N TYR A 515 -2.87 -13.75 27.12
CA TYR A 515 -1.42 -13.54 27.13
C TYR A 515 -0.75 -14.30 25.98
N VAL A 516 0.49 -13.96 25.67
CA VAL A 516 1.22 -14.63 24.57
C VAL A 516 1.45 -16.12 24.84
N GLU A 517 1.48 -16.48 26.13
CA GLU A 517 1.65 -17.84 26.62
C GLU A 517 0.34 -18.60 26.75
N ASP A 518 -0.82 -17.92 26.73
CA ASP A 518 -2.13 -18.54 26.81
C ASP A 518 -2.54 -19.07 25.43
N HIS A 519 -3.29 -20.12 25.45
CA HIS A 519 -3.80 -20.79 24.26
C HIS A 519 -5.27 -21.14 24.46
N ASN A 520 -6.01 -21.11 23.38
CA ASN A 520 -7.32 -21.73 23.24
C ASN A 520 -7.34 -22.42 21.87
N SER A 521 -8.42 -23.06 21.56
CA SER A 521 -8.63 -23.72 20.27
C SER A 521 -10.03 -23.45 19.73
N ILE A 522 -10.20 -23.61 18.43
CA ILE A 522 -11.51 -23.76 17.81
C ILE A 522 -11.66 -25.20 17.33
N VAL A 523 -12.83 -25.77 17.58
CA VAL A 523 -13.21 -27.16 17.19
C VAL A 523 -14.29 -27.04 16.12
N MET A 524 -14.02 -27.60 14.94
CA MET A 524 -14.93 -27.52 13.80
C MET A 524 -16.15 -28.42 13.98
N ASN A 525 -17.36 -27.93 13.77
CA ASN A 525 -18.61 -28.65 13.79
C ASN A 525 -18.83 -29.36 12.45
N GLY A 526 -18.65 -30.69 12.38
CA GLY A 526 -18.85 -31.47 11.17
C GLY A 526 -17.56 -32.17 10.73
N GLY A 527 -17.68 -33.46 10.51
CA GLY A 527 -16.54 -34.34 10.27
C GLY A 527 -15.76 -33.98 9.00
N GLN A 528 -14.53 -34.43 8.97
CA GLN A 528 -13.55 -34.40 7.89
C GLN A 528 -14.18 -34.54 6.49
N GLY A 529 -14.54 -33.45 5.85
CA GLY A 529 -15.14 -33.46 4.51
C GLY A 529 -14.71 -32.33 3.60
N ASP A 530 -14.38 -31.16 4.17
CA ASP A 530 -14.24 -29.91 3.40
C ASP A 530 -12.81 -29.32 3.41
N GLY A 531 -11.77 -30.15 3.60
CA GLY A 531 -10.38 -29.67 3.59
C GLY A 531 -9.90 -29.04 4.90
N LEU A 532 -10.79 -28.82 5.88
CA LEU A 532 -10.47 -28.28 7.19
C LEU A 532 -10.07 -29.38 8.17
N THR A 533 -9.14 -29.12 9.09
CA THR A 533 -8.81 -30.00 10.20
C THR A 533 -9.83 -29.87 11.33
N GLU A 534 -9.88 -30.86 12.24
CA GLU A 534 -10.85 -30.85 13.34
C GLU A 534 -10.64 -29.72 14.34
N THR A 535 -9.40 -29.31 14.56
CA THR A 535 -9.04 -28.33 15.60
C THR A 535 -7.90 -27.42 15.13
N TYR A 536 -8.00 -26.13 15.47
CA TYR A 536 -6.95 -25.13 15.22
C TYR A 536 -6.69 -24.30 16.46
N SER A 537 -5.44 -23.82 16.62
CA SER A 537 -5.03 -22.98 17.74
C SER A 537 -5.54 -21.55 17.62
N VAL A 538 -5.87 -20.96 18.76
CA VAL A 538 -6.29 -19.56 18.93
C VAL A 538 -5.33 -18.83 19.85
N SER A 539 -5.11 -17.57 19.60
CA SER A 539 -4.23 -16.70 20.39
C SER A 539 -4.72 -15.27 20.41
N LEU A 540 -4.27 -14.49 21.34
CA LEU A 540 -4.40 -13.04 21.46
C LEU A 540 -5.81 -12.53 21.75
N MET A 541 -6.84 -12.87 20.97
CA MET A 541 -8.17 -12.25 21.04
C MET A 541 -9.27 -13.27 20.79
N CYS A 542 -10.32 -13.22 21.60
CA CYS A 542 -11.54 -14.00 21.48
C CYS A 542 -12.76 -13.13 21.76
N ASP A 543 -13.70 -13.06 20.84
CA ASP A 543 -15.03 -12.52 21.09
C ASP A 543 -15.93 -13.65 21.60
N LEU A 544 -16.60 -13.46 22.73
CA LEU A 544 -17.60 -14.39 23.23
C LEU A 544 -18.93 -14.06 22.58
N ILE A 545 -19.24 -14.77 21.49
CA ILE A 545 -20.39 -14.49 20.64
C ILE A 545 -21.56 -15.45 20.89
N HIS A 546 -22.76 -14.97 20.61
CA HIS A 546 -23.99 -15.76 20.56
C HIS A 546 -24.57 -15.70 19.15
N ALA A 547 -24.88 -16.86 18.56
CA ALA A 547 -25.54 -16.93 17.26
C ALA A 547 -27.03 -16.58 17.41
N GLU A 548 -27.54 -15.69 16.58
CA GLU A 548 -28.98 -15.33 16.49
C GLU A 548 -29.63 -15.96 15.25
N THR A 549 -29.10 -15.66 14.07
CA THR A 549 -29.56 -16.21 12.79
C THR A 549 -28.45 -16.96 12.08
N ALA A 550 -27.22 -16.85 12.54
CA ALA A 550 -26.08 -17.51 11.96
C ALA A 550 -26.00 -18.99 12.38
N GLU A 551 -25.53 -19.84 11.48
CA GLU A 551 -25.16 -21.23 11.73
C GLU A 551 -23.75 -21.27 12.35
N VAL A 552 -23.57 -22.11 13.37
CA VAL A 552 -22.29 -22.30 14.06
C VAL A 552 -21.47 -23.35 13.33
N LEU A 553 -20.30 -22.94 12.83
CA LEU A 553 -19.35 -23.80 12.11
C LEU A 553 -18.22 -24.32 12.99
N ALA A 554 -17.84 -23.57 14.03
CA ALA A 554 -16.86 -23.98 15.03
C ALA A 554 -17.17 -23.36 16.39
N GLU A 555 -16.71 -24.05 17.43
CA GLU A 555 -16.86 -23.65 18.83
C GLU A 555 -15.49 -23.55 19.51
N TYR A 556 -15.39 -22.75 20.59
CA TYR A 556 -14.18 -22.74 21.44
C TYR A 556 -13.99 -24.08 22.13
N GLY A 557 -12.75 -24.56 22.17
CA GLY A 557 -12.42 -25.89 22.72
C GLY A 557 -11.98 -25.86 24.18
N GLU A 558 -11.71 -24.68 24.76
CA GLU A 558 -11.11 -24.56 26.09
C GLU A 558 -11.63 -23.30 26.81
N ASP A 559 -11.25 -23.16 28.11
CA ASP A 559 -11.61 -22.08 29.02
C ASP A 559 -13.08 -22.12 29.49
N PHE A 560 -13.52 -21.09 30.27
CA PHE A 560 -14.88 -21.03 30.81
C PHE A 560 -15.96 -20.83 29.72
N TYR A 561 -15.56 -20.48 28.51
CA TYR A 561 -16.41 -20.34 27.34
C TYR A 561 -16.25 -21.48 26.31
N GLU A 562 -15.72 -22.66 26.74
CA GLU A 562 -15.77 -23.89 25.95
C GLU A 562 -17.20 -24.17 25.43
N GLY A 563 -17.32 -24.46 24.13
CA GLY A 563 -18.59 -24.65 23.45
C GLY A 563 -19.32 -23.37 23.00
N TYR A 564 -18.78 -22.18 23.25
CA TYR A 564 -19.32 -20.98 22.65
C TYR A 564 -18.93 -20.91 21.17
N PRO A 565 -19.79 -20.29 20.31
CA PRO A 565 -19.47 -20.13 18.89
C PRO A 565 -18.18 -19.35 18.66
N ALA A 566 -17.33 -19.86 17.78
CA ALA A 566 -16.05 -19.23 17.42
C ALA A 566 -15.95 -18.92 15.91
N LEU A 567 -16.67 -19.66 15.06
CA LEU A 567 -16.84 -19.36 13.65
C LEU A 567 -18.31 -19.57 13.29
N THR A 568 -18.92 -18.62 12.61
CA THR A 568 -20.31 -18.71 12.17
C THR A 568 -20.46 -18.30 10.72
N VAL A 569 -21.58 -18.73 10.08
CA VAL A 569 -22.01 -18.23 8.77
C VAL A 569 -23.48 -17.81 8.83
N ASN A 570 -23.77 -16.60 8.33
CA ASN A 570 -25.13 -16.08 8.21
C ASN A 570 -25.48 -15.85 6.74
N ARG A 571 -26.69 -16.25 6.35
CA ARG A 571 -27.24 -15.95 5.02
C ARG A 571 -27.95 -14.61 5.03
N PHE A 572 -27.59 -13.74 4.08
CA PHE A 572 -28.16 -12.40 3.98
C PHE A 572 -28.39 -12.04 2.51
N GLY A 573 -29.68 -12.03 2.08
CA GLY A 573 -30.01 -11.92 0.65
C GLY A 573 -29.54 -13.18 -0.10
N ASP A 574 -28.80 -12.98 -1.19
CA ASP A 574 -28.24 -14.07 -2.00
C ASP A 574 -26.82 -14.45 -1.59
N GLY A 575 -26.21 -13.77 -0.60
CA GLY A 575 -24.83 -13.96 -0.16
C GLY A 575 -24.71 -14.51 1.25
N GLU A 576 -23.45 -14.60 1.70
CA GLU A 576 -23.08 -15.19 3.01
C GLU A 576 -22.11 -14.27 3.76
N VAL A 577 -22.24 -14.26 5.09
CA VAL A 577 -21.34 -13.51 6.00
C VAL A 577 -20.75 -14.50 7.01
N TYR A 578 -19.45 -14.64 6.99
CA TYR A 578 -18.70 -15.34 8.00
C TYR A 578 -18.29 -14.37 9.12
N TYR A 579 -18.41 -14.81 10.37
CA TYR A 579 -17.85 -14.10 11.52
C TYR A 579 -16.85 -15.00 12.23
N LEU A 580 -15.55 -14.62 12.14
CA LEU A 580 -14.46 -15.30 12.84
C LEU A 580 -14.22 -14.60 14.16
N ALA A 581 -14.69 -15.20 15.26
CA ALA A 581 -14.69 -14.61 16.59
C ALA A 581 -13.32 -14.67 17.29
N ALA A 582 -12.34 -15.36 16.73
CA ALA A 582 -11.04 -15.59 17.33
C ALA A 582 -9.89 -15.33 16.37
N ARG A 583 -8.75 -14.93 16.91
CA ARG A 583 -7.50 -14.89 16.15
C ARG A 583 -6.89 -16.28 16.06
N THR A 584 -7.06 -16.92 14.93
CA THR A 584 -6.58 -18.28 14.65
C THR A 584 -5.15 -18.30 14.13
N GLU A 585 -4.54 -19.47 14.15
CA GLU A 585 -3.23 -19.74 13.56
C GLU A 585 -3.27 -19.69 12.01
N GLN A 586 -2.07 -19.55 11.38
CA GLN A 586 -1.96 -19.44 9.92
C GLN A 586 -2.48 -20.67 9.18
N ALA A 587 -2.37 -21.87 9.74
CA ALA A 587 -2.90 -23.07 9.12
C ALA A 587 -4.42 -23.00 8.88
N PHE A 588 -5.18 -22.49 9.87
CA PHE A 588 -6.60 -22.22 9.69
C PHE A 588 -6.86 -21.23 8.56
N MET A 589 -6.09 -20.14 8.53
CA MET A 589 -6.26 -19.09 7.52
C MET A 589 -6.04 -19.64 6.10
N ASP A 590 -4.99 -20.45 5.94
CA ASP A 590 -4.64 -21.07 4.65
C ASP A 590 -5.75 -22.03 4.19
N ASP A 591 -6.24 -22.90 5.06
CA ASP A 591 -7.30 -23.87 4.77
C ASP A 591 -8.65 -23.15 4.51
N PHE A 592 -9.06 -22.24 5.40
CA PHE A 592 -10.35 -21.54 5.34
C PHE A 592 -10.48 -20.68 4.09
N TYR A 593 -9.46 -19.87 3.77
CA TYR A 593 -9.51 -19.03 2.57
C TYR A 593 -9.30 -19.82 1.28
N GLY A 594 -8.57 -20.93 1.31
CA GLY A 594 -8.46 -21.86 0.20
C GLY A 594 -9.82 -22.45 -0.17
N GLU A 595 -10.60 -22.89 0.84
CA GLU A 595 -11.96 -23.39 0.65
C GLU A 595 -12.92 -22.28 0.17
N LEU A 596 -12.89 -21.10 0.79
CA LEU A 596 -13.73 -19.98 0.36
C LEU A 596 -13.42 -19.53 -1.08
N ALA A 597 -12.15 -19.47 -1.45
CA ALA A 597 -11.76 -19.13 -2.82
C ALA A 597 -12.32 -20.14 -3.83
N THR A 598 -12.29 -21.42 -3.49
CA THR A 598 -12.86 -22.52 -4.30
C THR A 598 -14.37 -22.39 -4.43
N ARG A 599 -15.09 -22.18 -3.31
CA ARG A 599 -16.56 -22.03 -3.28
C ARG A 599 -17.02 -20.80 -4.06
N CYS A 600 -16.30 -19.68 -3.96
CA CYS A 600 -16.59 -18.45 -4.68
C CYS A 600 -16.15 -18.51 -6.16
N GLY A 601 -15.51 -19.59 -6.62
CA GLY A 601 -15.00 -19.73 -7.98
C GLY A 601 -14.00 -18.62 -8.33
N ILE A 602 -13.08 -18.31 -7.40
CA ILE A 602 -12.01 -17.31 -7.58
C ILE A 602 -10.86 -17.97 -8.31
N GLU A 603 -10.37 -17.31 -9.34
CA GLU A 603 -9.25 -17.81 -10.15
C GLU A 603 -7.91 -17.35 -9.60
N CYS A 604 -6.93 -18.26 -9.50
CA CYS A 604 -5.53 -17.92 -9.27
C CYS A 604 -4.86 -17.45 -10.58
N ALA A 605 -3.71 -16.80 -10.48
CA ALA A 605 -2.93 -16.32 -11.62
C ALA A 605 -2.60 -17.43 -12.62
N VAL A 606 -2.29 -18.62 -12.10
CA VAL A 606 -2.04 -19.83 -12.89
C VAL A 606 -2.34 -21.08 -12.06
N ARG A 607 -2.95 -22.06 -12.65
CA ARG A 607 -3.14 -23.37 -12.00
C ARG A 607 -1.82 -24.15 -12.03
N ALA A 608 -1.20 -24.28 -10.87
CA ALA A 608 0.06 -24.98 -10.70
C ALA A 608 0.24 -25.47 -9.26
N GLU A 609 1.19 -26.37 -9.07
CA GLU A 609 1.65 -26.80 -7.75
C GLU A 609 3.07 -26.29 -7.52
N TRP A 610 3.30 -25.72 -6.35
CA TRP A 610 4.61 -25.21 -5.89
C TRP A 610 4.77 -25.37 -4.38
N SER A 611 6.02 -25.20 -3.92
CA SER A 611 6.35 -25.25 -2.49
C SER A 611 6.25 -23.87 -1.84
N GLU A 612 6.24 -23.84 -0.51
CA GLU A 612 6.30 -22.59 0.27
C GLU A 612 7.43 -21.67 -0.21
N GLY A 613 7.14 -20.37 -0.29
CA GLY A 613 8.06 -19.36 -0.77
C GLY A 613 8.05 -19.13 -2.28
N VAL A 614 7.19 -19.83 -2.99
CA VAL A 614 6.86 -19.55 -4.40
C VAL A 614 5.46 -18.95 -4.47
N THR A 615 5.26 -18.03 -5.38
CA THR A 615 3.96 -17.42 -5.68
C THR A 615 3.82 -17.06 -7.15
N ALA A 616 2.63 -16.67 -7.56
CA ALA A 616 2.34 -16.13 -8.88
C ALA A 616 1.48 -14.87 -8.78
N GLN A 617 1.68 -13.95 -9.72
CA GLN A 617 0.82 -12.78 -9.90
C GLN A 617 0.52 -12.59 -11.37
N VAL A 618 -0.56 -11.89 -11.72
CA VAL A 618 -1.00 -11.72 -13.11
C VAL A 618 -1.38 -10.29 -13.42
N ARG A 619 -0.92 -9.81 -14.57
CA ARG A 619 -1.40 -8.58 -15.22
C ARG A 619 -2.11 -8.94 -16.51
N THR A 620 -3.15 -8.18 -16.88
CA THR A 620 -3.99 -8.51 -18.04
C THR A 620 -4.47 -7.28 -18.80
N ASP A 621 -4.78 -7.47 -20.09
CA ASP A 621 -5.56 -6.53 -20.89
C ASP A 621 -6.99 -7.06 -21.19
N GLY A 622 -7.39 -8.12 -20.49
CA GLY A 622 -8.66 -8.80 -20.70
C GLY A 622 -8.63 -9.87 -21.80
N THR A 623 -7.59 -9.92 -22.64
CA THR A 623 -7.41 -10.91 -23.70
C THR A 623 -6.19 -11.79 -23.49
N MET A 624 -5.12 -11.22 -22.96
CA MET A 624 -3.86 -11.87 -22.64
C MET A 624 -3.51 -11.65 -21.18
N ASP A 625 -3.18 -12.72 -20.49
CA ASP A 625 -2.62 -12.72 -19.15
C ASP A 625 -1.10 -12.82 -19.24
N TYR A 626 -0.42 -11.98 -18.45
CA TYR A 626 1.01 -12.00 -18.20
C TYR A 626 1.23 -12.47 -16.77
N ILE A 627 1.72 -13.69 -16.62
CA ILE A 627 1.84 -14.40 -15.36
C ILE A 627 3.29 -14.35 -14.88
N PHE A 628 3.50 -13.87 -13.66
CA PHE A 628 4.81 -13.73 -13.03
C PHE A 628 4.95 -14.80 -11.96
N LEU A 629 5.70 -15.87 -12.23
CA LEU A 629 6.09 -16.88 -11.26
C LEU A 629 7.36 -16.44 -10.54
N GLN A 630 7.38 -16.48 -9.20
CA GLN A 630 8.44 -15.90 -8.37
C GLN A 630 8.83 -16.85 -7.24
N ASN A 631 10.14 -17.10 -7.09
CA ASN A 631 10.72 -17.96 -6.04
C ASN A 631 11.53 -17.12 -5.06
N TYR A 632 11.02 -16.94 -3.84
CA TYR A 632 11.67 -16.20 -2.76
C TYR A 632 12.47 -17.08 -1.80
N THR A 633 12.85 -18.28 -2.24
CA THR A 633 13.72 -19.17 -1.46
C THR A 633 15.16 -19.14 -1.98
N ASP A 634 16.09 -19.56 -1.15
CA ASP A 634 17.52 -19.65 -1.46
C ASP A 634 17.93 -20.94 -2.20
N ARG A 635 16.92 -21.67 -2.75
CA ARG A 635 17.10 -22.91 -3.48
C ARG A 635 16.22 -22.94 -4.74
N GLU A 636 16.60 -23.79 -5.66
CA GLU A 636 15.80 -24.07 -6.85
C GLU A 636 14.47 -24.72 -6.46
N GLN A 637 13.39 -24.33 -7.15
CA GLN A 637 12.04 -24.85 -6.93
C GLN A 637 11.45 -25.41 -8.22
N LEU A 638 10.83 -26.60 -8.10
CA LEU A 638 10.09 -27.22 -9.18
C LEU A 638 8.64 -26.73 -9.14
N ILE A 639 8.14 -26.23 -10.27
CA ILE A 639 6.75 -25.84 -10.49
C ILE A 639 6.10 -26.82 -11.44
N THR A 640 4.98 -27.41 -11.04
CA THR A 640 4.18 -28.30 -11.88
C THR A 640 2.97 -27.56 -12.41
N LEU A 641 2.97 -27.21 -13.68
CA LEU A 641 1.87 -26.50 -14.35
C LEU A 641 0.70 -27.45 -14.62
N LYS A 642 -0.51 -27.03 -14.31
CA LYS A 642 -1.76 -27.78 -14.53
C LYS A 642 -2.60 -27.25 -15.68
N GLU A 643 -2.07 -26.27 -16.41
CA GLU A 643 -2.71 -25.69 -17.58
C GLU A 643 -1.65 -25.23 -18.59
N PRO A 644 -2.02 -25.17 -19.89
CA PRO A 644 -1.08 -24.74 -20.94
C PRO A 644 -0.83 -23.23 -20.82
N VAL A 645 0.45 -22.87 -20.76
CA VAL A 645 0.96 -21.50 -20.82
C VAL A 645 2.17 -21.44 -21.75
N CYS A 646 2.49 -20.26 -22.24
CA CYS A 646 3.63 -20.02 -23.13
C CYS A 646 4.64 -19.06 -22.44
N ASP A 647 5.87 -19.02 -22.95
CA ASP A 647 6.79 -17.94 -22.63
C ASP A 647 6.39 -16.62 -23.35
N LEU A 648 7.17 -15.56 -23.17
CA LEU A 648 6.91 -14.26 -23.80
C LEU A 648 7.01 -14.30 -25.34
N GLU A 649 7.79 -15.22 -25.88
CA GLU A 649 7.97 -15.45 -27.30
C GLU A 649 6.88 -16.35 -27.92
N GLY A 650 5.99 -16.89 -27.08
CA GLY A 650 4.86 -17.74 -27.48
C GLY A 650 5.18 -19.24 -27.60
N ALA A 651 6.37 -19.68 -27.16
CA ALA A 651 6.70 -21.09 -27.10
C ALA A 651 6.06 -21.75 -25.87
N PRO A 652 5.51 -23.01 -25.96
CA PRO A 652 4.94 -23.71 -24.84
C PRO A 652 5.95 -23.91 -23.69
N ALA A 653 5.53 -23.60 -22.46
CA ALA A 653 6.40 -23.67 -21.29
C ALA A 653 6.65 -25.10 -20.76
N GLY A 654 5.91 -26.12 -21.27
CA GLY A 654 5.95 -27.48 -20.77
C GLY A 654 5.08 -27.68 -19.52
N GLU A 655 5.12 -28.90 -18.96
CA GLU A 655 4.34 -29.26 -17.76
C GLU A 655 5.11 -28.96 -16.45
N SER A 656 6.41 -28.75 -16.52
CA SER A 656 7.26 -28.50 -15.37
C SER A 656 8.31 -27.43 -15.67
N LEU A 657 8.53 -26.53 -14.70
CA LEU A 657 9.50 -25.46 -14.76
C LEU A 657 10.40 -25.51 -13.53
N LEU A 658 11.69 -25.27 -13.71
CA LEU A 658 12.62 -25.00 -12.63
C LEU A 658 12.81 -23.49 -12.46
N LEU A 659 12.53 -22.97 -11.27
CA LEU A 659 12.83 -21.59 -10.88
C LEU A 659 14.12 -21.58 -10.06
N PRO A 660 15.16 -20.87 -10.47
CA PRO A 660 16.38 -20.72 -9.67
C PRO A 660 16.09 -20.11 -8.29
N ALA A 661 17.04 -20.26 -7.37
CA ALA A 661 17.03 -19.51 -6.12
C ALA A 661 16.90 -18.00 -6.41
N TYR A 662 15.97 -17.30 -5.72
CA TYR A 662 15.65 -15.89 -5.97
C TYR A 662 15.41 -15.57 -7.45
N GLY A 663 14.77 -16.49 -8.17
CA GLY A 663 14.50 -16.38 -9.58
C GLY A 663 13.02 -16.21 -9.91
N PHE A 664 12.74 -15.86 -11.17
CA PHE A 664 11.39 -15.69 -11.68
C PHE A 664 11.25 -16.20 -13.12
N ARG A 665 10.00 -16.39 -13.56
CA ARG A 665 9.62 -16.62 -14.97
C ARG A 665 8.38 -15.79 -15.28
N ILE A 666 8.33 -15.26 -16.49
CA ILE A 666 7.16 -14.56 -17.02
C ILE A 666 6.57 -15.41 -18.13
N LEU A 667 5.29 -15.74 -17.97
CA LEU A 667 4.54 -16.60 -18.86
C LEU A 667 3.34 -15.84 -19.42
N THR A 668 2.75 -16.36 -20.50
CA THR A 668 1.56 -15.79 -21.14
C THR A 668 0.47 -16.83 -21.30
N LYS A 669 -0.79 -16.38 -21.17
CA LYS A 669 -1.97 -17.20 -21.38
C LYS A 669 -3.07 -16.37 -22.04
N LYS A 670 -3.68 -16.89 -23.13
CA LYS A 670 -4.88 -16.27 -23.72
C LYS A 670 -6.08 -16.50 -22.82
N ARG A 671 -6.80 -15.43 -22.47
CA ARG A 671 -8.10 -15.56 -21.79
C ARG A 671 -9.14 -16.17 -22.73
N LYS A 672 -9.97 -17.05 -22.20
CA LYS A 672 -11.14 -17.55 -22.94
C LYS A 672 -12.16 -16.41 -23.02
N THR A 673 -12.62 -16.08 -24.22
CA THR A 673 -13.71 -15.10 -24.38
C THR A 673 -14.98 -15.63 -23.72
N LEU A 674 -15.85 -14.73 -23.19
CA LEU A 674 -17.14 -15.09 -22.56
C LEU A 674 -17.95 -16.09 -23.39
N LYS A 675 -17.91 -16.02 -24.73
CA LYS A 675 -18.54 -17.01 -25.62
C LYS A 675 -17.96 -18.42 -25.54
N GLN A 676 -16.70 -18.55 -25.15
CA GLN A 676 -16.03 -19.85 -24.99
C GLN A 676 -16.23 -20.42 -23.58
N GLN A 677 -16.43 -19.58 -22.57
CA GLN A 677 -16.77 -20.02 -21.22
C GLN A 677 -18.17 -20.64 -21.17
N TYR A 678 -19.16 -20.04 -21.85
CA TYR A 678 -20.52 -20.62 -21.97
C TYR A 678 -20.56 -21.94 -22.76
N ARG A 679 -19.63 -22.17 -23.70
CA ARG A 679 -19.54 -23.45 -24.44
C ARG A 679 -18.89 -24.57 -23.63
N SER A 680 -17.95 -24.25 -22.73
CA SER A 680 -17.32 -25.26 -21.87
C SER A 680 -18.21 -25.68 -20.67
N ALA A 681 -19.08 -24.80 -20.20
CA ALA A 681 -20.07 -25.09 -19.15
C ALA A 681 -21.32 -25.87 -19.69
N ALA A 682 -21.57 -25.81 -20.98
CA ALA A 682 -22.74 -26.44 -21.61
C ALA A 682 -22.51 -27.88 -22.12
N ASN A 683 -21.36 -28.51 -21.84
CA ASN A 683 -21.06 -29.88 -22.28
C ASN A 683 -20.58 -30.81 -21.17
N PRO A 684 -21.45 -31.24 -20.27
CA PRO A 684 -21.28 -32.50 -19.61
C PRO A 684 -22.51 -33.39 -19.84
N ILE A 685 -22.68 -34.05 -21.00
CA ILE A 685 -23.52 -35.26 -21.08
C ILE A 685 -23.16 -36.01 -22.37
N SER A 686 -22.62 -37.19 -22.15
CA SER A 686 -22.77 -38.48 -22.83
C SER A 686 -22.52 -38.60 -24.35
N ASN A 687 -21.56 -39.40 -24.65
CA ASN A 687 -21.62 -40.38 -25.73
C ASN A 687 -21.30 -41.76 -25.13
N GLU A 688 -22.28 -42.46 -24.64
CA GLU A 688 -22.30 -43.95 -24.65
C GLU A 688 -23.07 -44.38 -25.91
N PRO A 689 -22.53 -45.25 -26.72
CA PRO A 689 -23.27 -45.83 -27.82
C PRO A 689 -24.26 -46.87 -27.32
N ALA A 690 -25.51 -46.70 -27.72
CA ALA A 690 -26.56 -47.69 -27.52
C ALA A 690 -26.21 -48.96 -28.27
N GLU A 691 -25.96 -50.06 -27.58
CA GLU A 691 -25.95 -51.41 -28.12
C GLU A 691 -27.35 -51.80 -28.62
N ASN A 692 -27.40 -52.07 -29.90
CA ASN A 692 -28.55 -52.59 -30.63
C ASN A 692 -28.62 -54.09 -30.37
N ASN A 693 -29.50 -54.58 -29.48
CA ASN A 693 -29.91 -55.98 -29.44
C ASN A 693 -31.22 -56.11 -30.20
N GLY A 694 -31.10 -56.61 -31.44
CA GLY A 694 -32.19 -57.19 -32.16
C GLY A 694 -32.40 -58.62 -31.79
N THR A 695 -33.64 -58.99 -31.53
CA THR A 695 -34.19 -60.34 -31.79
C THR A 695 -35.64 -60.23 -32.13
N GLU A 696 -35.98 -60.77 -33.33
CA GLU A 696 -37.21 -61.30 -33.88
C GLU A 696 -38.50 -60.46 -33.79
#